data_4deb4955fbe4ea57aee145c060284274
#
_entry.id   4deb4955fbe4ea57aee145c060284274
#
_cell.length_a   1.000
_cell.length_b   1.000
_cell.length_c   1.000
_cell.angle_alpha   90.00
_cell.angle_beta   90.00
_cell.angle_gamma   90.00
#
_symmetry.space_group_name_H-M   'P 1'
#
loop_
_entity.id
_entity.type
_entity.pdbx_description
1 polymer ?
#
loop_
_entity_poly.entity_id
_entity_poly.type
_entity_poly.pdbx_seq_one_letter_code
_entity_poly.pdbx_strand_id
1 'polypeptide(L)'
;MKKNIYLLFLFTSLYTVAQQKIPLTQPDSVQFMTEIVIKGFESDRRLLETPVSAGIVSRSDVQRFSTASLLPALNIVPGVRMEERSPGSYRLSIRGSLLRSPFGVRNVKVYWNDIPFTDAGGNTYFNLVDQHSIAQIEILKGPGGSLYGANTGGVIILHPEEPPFLQENISAEHHFRVQVNGGSYGLLDENAQWKYQDKNISSLLTQSHLQSDGYRQNTRVRRDVIQWNGSAHLSEKDKLDWILMYADMYYQTPGGLNMQQMQENPRQARPGTAFTPGAVEQKAAIYNKTPFAGISNRHNFNKNWSNITSVMLAYTDFKNPFITNFETRKETNLGLRTKMVYHAITGKQDLKFIAGMEWLHNYSAINNYGNQRGKADTIQFKDKIRARQVSPFVQGEWMMGKKFQLQAGIGSNFFIYRYRRLTDADDSKKKKKLDGQLLPRLAGLFLISENISLYASVSKGFSPPAIGEVRPSEGSFHRNLQPEYGWNREIGVRGRTLANRLQFDITAYRFRLNDAIVRRIDSADAEYFVNAGGTNQKGIETFAEYVLVQNTTAFIKSAKLRASITLNDFSFTDYMIDDKNYSGNDLTGVAKTIWAGGFDIATRWGLYLNTSFTHTSKLPLNDGNTFYAPSYNILLGRLGWKKQFNAFSVELFTGVDNALNQLYSLGNDVNAFGNRYYNPAPKRNYYGGLIVTL
;
A
#
# COMPACT_ATOMS: atom_id res chain seq x y z
N MET A 1 -30.90 -20.59 -9.05
CA MET A 1 -30.68 -20.71 -10.51
C MET A 1 -31.51 -19.66 -11.22
N LYS A 2 -30.91 -18.61 -11.76
CA LYS A 2 -31.41 -17.56 -12.70
C LYS A 2 -30.74 -16.23 -12.37
N LYS A 3 -29.53 -16.02 -12.92
CA LYS A 3 -28.88 -14.69 -13.06
C LYS A 3 -27.49 -14.80 -13.73
N ASN A 4 -27.38 -15.47 -14.89
CA ASN A 4 -26.11 -15.51 -15.65
C ASN A 4 -26.36 -15.57 -17.16
N ILE A 5 -27.13 -14.64 -17.75
CA ILE A 5 -27.37 -14.63 -19.22
C ILE A 5 -27.27 -13.21 -19.81
N TYR A 6 -26.51 -12.29 -19.26
CA TYR A 6 -26.38 -10.96 -19.87
C TYR A 6 -25.00 -10.62 -20.44
N LEU A 7 -24.02 -11.52 -20.38
CA LEU A 7 -22.65 -11.23 -20.88
C LEU A 7 -22.39 -11.68 -22.34
N LEU A 8 -23.30 -12.34 -23.00
CA LEU A 8 -23.06 -12.91 -24.35
C LEU A 8 -23.55 -12.04 -25.52
N PHE A 9 -24.24 -10.93 -25.27
CA PHE A 9 -24.86 -10.11 -26.35
C PHE A 9 -24.07 -8.86 -26.74
N LEU A 10 -22.91 -8.58 -26.12
CA LEU A 10 -22.08 -7.40 -26.47
C LEU A 10 -21.01 -7.68 -27.52
N PHE A 11 -20.88 -8.90 -28.01
CA PHE A 11 -19.83 -9.28 -28.98
C PHE A 11 -20.22 -9.19 -30.44
N THR A 12 -21.48 -8.92 -30.79
CA THR A 12 -21.93 -8.98 -32.21
C THR A 12 -21.96 -7.64 -32.92
N SER A 13 -21.67 -6.52 -32.28
CA SER A 13 -21.72 -5.19 -32.91
C SER A 13 -20.35 -4.53 -33.17
N LEU A 14 -19.24 -5.25 -32.96
CA LEU A 14 -17.87 -4.71 -33.11
C LEU A 14 -17.19 -5.01 -34.45
N TYR A 15 -17.90 -5.54 -35.45
CA TYR A 15 -17.28 -5.97 -36.71
C TYR A 15 -17.07 -4.89 -37.77
N THR A 16 -17.38 -3.62 -37.56
CA THR A 16 -17.36 -2.61 -38.63
C THR A 16 -16.37 -1.47 -38.52
N VAL A 17 -15.41 -1.50 -37.57
CA VAL A 17 -14.41 -0.40 -37.41
C VAL A 17 -12.94 -0.83 -37.60
N ALA A 18 -12.67 -2.07 -37.98
CA ALA A 18 -11.28 -2.58 -38.07
C ALA A 18 -10.73 -2.53 -39.50
N GLN A 19 -10.63 -1.36 -40.13
CA GLN A 19 -9.86 -1.17 -41.37
C GLN A 19 -9.08 0.15 -41.40
N GLN A 20 -8.29 0.45 -40.37
CA GLN A 20 -7.13 1.30 -40.52
C GLN A 20 -5.89 0.54 -40.05
N LYS A 21 -4.91 0.39 -40.92
CA LYS A 21 -3.57 -0.14 -40.62
C LYS A 21 -2.95 0.79 -39.58
N ILE A 22 -3.10 0.45 -38.30
CA ILE A 22 -2.36 1.09 -37.21
C ILE A 22 -0.95 0.50 -37.28
N PRO A 23 0.11 1.29 -37.48
CA PRO A 23 1.46 0.81 -37.25
C PRO A 23 1.55 0.60 -35.72
N LEU A 24 1.42 -0.64 -35.24
CA LEU A 24 1.78 -1.04 -33.90
C LEU A 24 3.28 -0.78 -33.70
N THR A 25 3.64 0.46 -33.48
CA THR A 25 4.98 0.87 -33.14
C THR A 25 5.20 0.65 -31.66
N GLN A 26 5.58 -0.47 -31.27
CA GLN A 26 6.83 -0.86 -30.64
C GLN A 26 6.80 -2.37 -30.44
N PRO A 27 7.72 -3.14 -31.07
CA PRO A 27 8.00 -4.46 -30.59
C PRO A 27 8.35 -4.32 -29.10
N ASP A 28 7.99 -5.30 -28.28
CA ASP A 28 8.55 -5.52 -26.95
C ASP A 28 10.08 -5.32 -27.02
N SER A 29 10.50 -4.07 -27.11
CA SER A 29 11.90 -3.72 -27.01
C SER A 29 12.29 -4.21 -25.64
N VAL A 30 13.28 -5.07 -25.60
CA VAL A 30 13.93 -5.46 -24.36
C VAL A 30 14.27 -4.16 -23.67
N GLN A 31 13.41 -3.73 -22.75
CA GLN A 31 13.60 -2.47 -22.07
C GLN A 31 14.91 -2.63 -21.29
N PHE A 32 15.94 -1.89 -21.75
CA PHE A 32 17.05 -1.54 -20.87
C PHE A 32 16.43 -1.12 -19.55
N MET A 33 17.07 -1.43 -18.40
CA MET A 33 16.57 -0.99 -17.08
C MET A 33 16.07 0.43 -17.22
N THR A 34 14.74 0.59 -17.22
CA THR A 34 14.09 1.89 -17.44
C THR A 34 14.55 2.80 -16.33
N GLU A 35 14.95 3.98 -16.68
CA GLU A 35 15.39 4.97 -15.69
C GLU A 35 14.20 5.32 -14.80
N ILE A 36 14.28 4.96 -13.50
CA ILE A 36 13.19 5.14 -12.54
C ILE A 36 13.20 6.59 -12.11
N VAL A 37 12.16 7.33 -12.50
CA VAL A 37 11.88 8.68 -12.00
C VAL A 37 11.00 8.58 -10.76
N ILE A 38 11.35 9.34 -9.72
CA ILE A 38 10.61 9.42 -8.46
C ILE A 38 9.92 10.77 -8.38
N LYS A 39 8.64 10.78 -8.02
CA LYS A 39 7.87 11.98 -7.68
C LYS A 39 7.90 12.29 -6.18
N GLY A 40 8.29 11.33 -5.36
CA GLY A 40 8.39 11.49 -3.91
C GLY A 40 9.28 12.66 -3.49
N PHE A 41 8.84 13.40 -2.46
CA PHE A 41 9.40 14.67 -2.02
C PHE A 41 9.47 15.74 -3.12
N GLU A 42 8.55 15.64 -4.11
CA GLU A 42 8.45 16.56 -5.26
C GLU A 42 9.74 16.58 -6.11
N SER A 43 10.47 15.47 -6.12
CA SER A 43 11.79 15.43 -6.76
C SER A 43 11.69 15.54 -8.28
N ASP A 44 10.77 14.80 -8.93
CA ASP A 44 10.65 14.67 -10.39
C ASP A 44 12.02 14.35 -11.05
N ARG A 45 12.85 13.55 -10.35
CA ARG A 45 14.22 13.20 -10.73
C ARG A 45 14.42 11.69 -10.76
N ARG A 46 15.52 11.28 -11.36
CA ARG A 46 15.97 9.89 -11.30
C ARG A 46 16.17 9.45 -9.86
N LEU A 47 15.84 8.20 -9.54
CA LEU A 47 16.09 7.64 -8.20
C LEU A 47 17.55 7.84 -7.77
N LEU A 48 18.49 7.70 -8.70
CA LEU A 48 19.92 7.92 -8.48
C LEU A 48 20.26 9.33 -8.00
N GLU A 49 19.43 10.32 -8.33
CA GLU A 49 19.61 11.75 -8.01
C GLU A 49 18.72 12.21 -6.86
N THR A 50 18.06 11.31 -6.15
CA THR A 50 17.10 11.68 -5.08
C THR A 50 17.60 11.25 -3.72
N PRO A 51 17.76 12.17 -2.72
CA PRO A 51 18.29 11.87 -1.40
C PRO A 51 17.22 11.26 -0.48
N VAL A 52 16.69 10.08 -0.85
CA VAL A 52 15.65 9.36 -0.10
C VAL A 52 15.80 7.85 -0.23
N SER A 53 15.55 7.11 0.84
CA SER A 53 15.36 5.67 0.75
C SER A 53 13.97 5.39 0.18
N ALA A 54 13.93 4.79 -1.01
CA ALA A 54 12.68 4.48 -1.70
C ALA A 54 12.66 3.07 -2.26
N GLY A 55 11.49 2.44 -2.23
CA GLY A 55 11.20 1.21 -2.95
C GLY A 55 10.27 1.51 -4.13
N ILE A 56 10.50 0.86 -5.25
CA ILE A 56 9.66 0.99 -6.43
C ILE A 56 9.11 -0.38 -6.78
N VAL A 57 7.80 -0.44 -6.96
CA VAL A 57 7.10 -1.61 -7.52
C VAL A 57 6.52 -1.19 -8.86
N SER A 58 7.06 -1.74 -9.92
CA SER A 58 6.60 -1.48 -11.28
C SER A 58 5.35 -2.30 -11.63
N ARG A 59 4.68 -1.94 -12.72
CA ARG A 59 3.58 -2.75 -13.27
C ARG A 59 4.02 -4.20 -13.53
N SER A 60 5.22 -4.41 -14.06
CA SER A 60 5.75 -5.75 -14.28
C SER A 60 5.94 -6.54 -13.00
N ASP A 61 6.28 -5.88 -11.88
CA ASP A 61 6.37 -6.53 -10.56
C ASP A 61 4.99 -6.91 -10.02
N VAL A 62 3.98 -6.06 -10.21
CA VAL A 62 2.59 -6.36 -9.84
C VAL A 62 2.05 -7.55 -10.64
N GLN A 63 2.40 -7.63 -11.92
CA GLN A 63 1.90 -8.67 -12.85
C GLN A 63 2.71 -9.98 -12.83
N ARG A 64 3.81 -10.05 -12.09
CA ARG A 64 4.68 -11.25 -12.03
C ARG A 64 4.02 -12.50 -11.47
N PHE A 65 2.99 -12.34 -10.64
CA PHE A 65 2.33 -13.41 -9.91
C PHE A 65 0.82 -13.34 -10.05
N SER A 66 0.10 -14.00 -9.13
CA SER A 66 -1.35 -13.88 -9.06
C SER A 66 -1.77 -12.43 -8.86
N THR A 67 -2.72 -11.96 -9.66
CA THR A 67 -3.30 -10.63 -9.55
C THR A 67 -4.43 -10.54 -8.51
N ALA A 68 -4.58 -11.55 -7.65
CA ALA A 68 -5.54 -11.51 -6.56
C ALA A 68 -5.13 -10.54 -5.42
N SER A 69 -3.83 -10.29 -5.25
CA SER A 69 -3.29 -9.45 -4.17
C SER A 69 -1.98 -8.76 -4.55
N LEU A 70 -1.79 -7.51 -4.07
CA LEU A 70 -0.51 -6.77 -4.17
C LEU A 70 0.60 -7.34 -3.26
N LEU A 71 0.26 -8.25 -2.37
CA LEU A 71 1.15 -8.77 -1.34
C LEU A 71 2.49 -9.31 -1.87
N PRO A 72 2.54 -10.18 -2.90
CA PRO A 72 3.81 -10.68 -3.41
C PRO A 72 4.71 -9.57 -3.96
N ALA A 73 4.12 -8.57 -4.64
CA ALA A 73 4.87 -7.46 -5.24
C ALA A 73 5.44 -6.49 -4.19
N LEU A 74 4.71 -6.25 -3.08
CA LEU A 74 5.17 -5.37 -2.01
C LEU A 74 6.22 -6.03 -1.12
N ASN A 75 6.13 -7.34 -0.89
CA ASN A 75 7.03 -8.07 0.00
C ASN A 75 8.43 -8.35 -0.59
N ILE A 76 8.68 -8.04 -1.86
CA ILE A 76 10.03 -8.05 -2.43
C ILE A 76 10.80 -6.75 -2.15
N VAL A 77 10.11 -5.69 -1.70
CA VAL A 77 10.72 -4.40 -1.38
C VAL A 77 11.35 -4.48 0.02
N PRO A 78 12.67 -4.25 0.17
CA PRO A 78 13.31 -4.33 1.48
C PRO A 78 12.74 -3.28 2.45
N GLY A 79 12.51 -3.68 3.70
CA GLY A 79 11.91 -2.83 4.74
C GLY A 79 10.39 -2.68 4.67
N VAL A 80 9.74 -3.28 3.67
CA VAL A 80 8.28 -3.29 3.49
C VAL A 80 7.74 -4.68 3.78
N ARG A 81 6.66 -4.75 4.53
CA ARG A 81 5.94 -5.98 4.81
C ARG A 81 4.43 -5.77 4.70
N MET A 82 3.82 -6.44 3.77
CA MET A 82 2.37 -6.57 3.68
C MET A 82 1.98 -7.96 4.23
N GLU A 83 0.96 -7.97 5.06
CA GLU A 83 0.41 -9.18 5.65
C GLU A 83 -1.08 -9.30 5.32
N GLU A 84 -1.56 -10.54 5.29
CA GLU A 84 -2.95 -10.86 5.02
C GLU A 84 -3.46 -11.87 6.05
N ARG A 85 -4.46 -11.48 6.86
CA ARG A 85 -5.08 -12.35 7.87
C ARG A 85 -6.16 -13.25 7.26
N SER A 86 -6.80 -12.78 6.23
CA SER A 86 -7.72 -13.48 5.31
C SER A 86 -7.79 -12.68 4.02
N PRO A 87 -8.21 -13.26 2.89
CA PRO A 87 -8.32 -12.54 1.63
C PRO A 87 -9.05 -11.21 1.80
N GLY A 88 -8.38 -10.11 1.43
CA GLY A 88 -8.90 -8.75 1.60
C GLY A 88 -8.65 -8.08 2.95
N SER A 89 -8.17 -8.81 3.96
CA SER A 89 -7.81 -8.24 5.27
C SER A 89 -6.32 -7.94 5.33
N TYR A 90 -5.91 -6.84 4.74
CA TYR A 90 -4.51 -6.46 4.61
C TYR A 90 -4.01 -5.60 5.77
N ARG A 91 -2.72 -5.75 6.03
CA ARG A 91 -1.92 -4.94 6.94
C ARG A 91 -0.62 -4.58 6.25
N LEU A 92 -0.24 -3.30 6.26
CA LEU A 92 1.00 -2.84 5.66
C LEU A 92 1.90 -2.20 6.71
N SER A 93 3.16 -2.57 6.68
CA SER A 93 4.21 -2.05 7.54
C SER A 93 5.40 -1.58 6.71
N ILE A 94 5.94 -0.44 7.07
CA ILE A 94 7.24 0.04 6.61
C ILE A 94 8.11 0.16 7.85
N ARG A 95 9.27 -0.53 7.88
CA ARG A 95 10.24 -0.50 8.99
C ARG A 95 9.59 -0.74 10.35
N GLY A 96 8.76 -1.78 10.47
CA GLY A 96 8.19 -2.21 11.75
C GLY A 96 7.01 -1.40 12.28
N SER A 97 6.32 -0.61 11.46
CA SER A 97 5.15 0.19 11.86
C SER A 97 3.89 -0.64 12.20
N LEU A 98 4.01 -1.97 12.34
CA LEU A 98 2.91 -2.91 12.60
C LEU A 98 2.27 -2.83 13.99
N LEU A 99 2.98 -2.35 14.99
CA LEU A 99 2.54 -2.38 16.40
C LEU A 99 1.16 -1.76 16.62
N ARG A 100 0.81 -0.74 15.84
CA ARG A 100 -0.44 0.00 15.91
C ARG A 100 -1.57 -0.59 15.08
N SER A 101 -1.26 -1.40 14.07
CA SER A 101 -2.24 -1.77 13.07
C SER A 101 -2.66 -3.23 13.20
N PRO A 102 -3.78 -3.51 13.85
CA PRO A 102 -4.35 -4.86 13.83
C PRO A 102 -4.87 -5.23 12.45
N PHE A 103 -5.29 -4.24 11.67
CA PHE A 103 -5.74 -4.36 10.27
C PHE A 103 -5.65 -2.99 9.59
N GLY A 104 -5.60 -2.99 8.26
CA GLY A 104 -5.51 -1.78 7.45
C GLY A 104 -4.11 -1.18 7.39
N VAL A 105 -4.02 0.06 6.92
CA VAL A 105 -2.79 0.82 6.78
C VAL A 105 -2.83 2.00 7.72
N ARG A 106 -1.89 2.06 8.65
CA ARG A 106 -1.73 3.15 9.63
C ARG A 106 -0.26 3.56 9.68
N ASN A 107 0.02 4.76 10.13
CA ASN A 107 1.38 5.32 10.14
C ASN A 107 2.03 5.50 8.77
N VAL A 108 1.32 5.22 7.70
CA VAL A 108 1.76 5.37 6.32
C VAL A 108 0.73 6.24 5.62
N LYS A 109 1.19 7.32 5.01
CA LYS A 109 0.35 8.16 4.16
C LYS A 109 0.29 7.55 2.76
N VAL A 110 -0.87 7.53 2.15
CA VAL A 110 -1.08 7.06 0.78
C VAL A 110 -1.66 8.18 -0.06
N TYR A 111 -1.11 8.35 -1.25
CA TYR A 111 -1.56 9.31 -2.25
C TYR A 111 -1.84 8.58 -3.57
N TRP A 112 -2.76 9.12 -4.35
CA TRP A 112 -2.96 8.80 -5.75
C TRP A 112 -2.42 9.97 -6.57
N ASN A 113 -1.18 9.84 -7.06
CA ASN A 113 -0.38 10.99 -7.52
C ASN A 113 -0.33 12.10 -6.44
N ASP A 114 -0.89 13.27 -6.70
CA ASP A 114 -0.97 14.41 -5.77
C ASP A 114 -2.25 14.42 -4.90
N ILE A 115 -3.17 13.47 -5.10
CA ILE A 115 -4.45 13.41 -4.43
C ILE A 115 -4.33 12.59 -3.14
N PRO A 116 -4.65 13.13 -1.94
CA PRO A 116 -4.63 12.36 -0.69
C PRO A 116 -5.62 11.18 -0.76
N PHE A 117 -5.14 10.00 -0.33
CA PHE A 117 -5.98 8.80 -0.24
C PHE A 117 -6.18 8.36 1.23
N THR A 118 -5.23 8.70 2.12
CA THR A 118 -5.38 8.56 3.57
C THR A 118 -6.28 9.66 4.11
N ASP A 119 -7.26 9.29 4.95
CA ASP A 119 -8.20 10.23 5.56
C ASP A 119 -7.63 10.97 6.78
N ALA A 120 -8.37 11.97 7.30
CA ALA A 120 -8.00 12.72 8.50
C ALA A 120 -8.02 11.87 9.79
N GLY A 121 -8.66 10.73 9.77
CA GLY A 121 -8.70 9.75 10.87
C GLY A 121 -7.48 8.84 10.90
N GLY A 122 -6.56 8.98 9.94
CA GLY A 122 -5.35 8.17 9.82
C GLY A 122 -5.58 6.78 9.23
N ASN A 123 -6.70 6.56 8.54
CA ASN A 123 -7.02 5.28 7.93
C ASN A 123 -6.90 5.33 6.40
N THR A 124 -6.51 4.21 5.80
CA THR A 124 -6.50 3.99 4.35
C THR A 124 -7.09 2.64 4.05
N TYR A 125 -8.17 2.60 3.30
CA TYR A 125 -8.77 1.36 2.79
C TYR A 125 -7.99 0.84 1.58
N PHE A 126 -6.74 0.42 1.80
CA PHE A 126 -5.82 -0.04 0.76
C PHE A 126 -6.33 -1.27 0.01
N ASN A 127 -7.19 -2.06 0.64
CA ASN A 127 -7.85 -3.23 0.06
C ASN A 127 -8.90 -2.92 -1.02
N LEU A 128 -9.30 -1.66 -1.17
CA LEU A 128 -10.18 -1.20 -2.25
C LEU A 128 -9.42 -0.86 -3.53
N VAL A 129 -8.09 -0.72 -3.45
CA VAL A 129 -7.25 -0.40 -4.61
C VAL A 129 -7.23 -1.57 -5.58
N ASP A 130 -7.58 -1.30 -6.83
CA ASP A 130 -7.46 -2.26 -7.92
C ASP A 130 -6.06 -2.20 -8.52
N GLN A 131 -5.34 -3.32 -8.43
CA GLN A 131 -3.97 -3.41 -8.94
C GLN A 131 -3.86 -3.34 -10.46
N HIS A 132 -4.95 -3.63 -11.19
CA HIS A 132 -4.96 -3.55 -12.65
C HIS A 132 -4.87 -2.11 -13.17
N SER A 133 -5.22 -1.12 -12.34
CA SER A 133 -5.15 0.30 -12.67
C SER A 133 -3.82 0.97 -12.29
N ILE A 134 -2.88 0.24 -11.68
CA ILE A 134 -1.62 0.78 -11.18
C ILE A 134 -0.49 0.54 -12.19
N ALA A 135 0.23 1.61 -12.52
CA ALA A 135 1.47 1.54 -13.29
C ALA A 135 2.70 1.37 -12.40
N GLN A 136 2.73 2.10 -11.27
CA GLN A 136 3.88 2.12 -10.37
C GLN A 136 3.42 2.43 -8.94
N ILE A 137 4.10 1.85 -7.96
CA ILE A 137 3.97 2.20 -6.55
C ILE A 137 5.32 2.71 -6.08
N GLU A 138 5.37 3.96 -5.62
CA GLU A 138 6.54 4.50 -4.92
C GLU A 138 6.34 4.36 -3.41
N ILE A 139 7.35 3.84 -2.73
CA ILE A 139 7.35 3.64 -1.28
C ILE A 139 8.51 4.42 -0.68
N LEU A 140 8.22 5.60 -0.14
CA LEU A 140 9.19 6.43 0.57
C LEU A 140 9.29 5.92 1.99
N LYS A 141 10.46 5.42 2.38
CA LYS A 141 10.66 4.76 3.66
C LYS A 141 11.12 5.75 4.74
N GLY A 142 10.56 5.61 5.93
CA GLY A 142 10.78 6.54 7.03
C GLY A 142 9.91 7.79 6.98
N PRO A 143 10.02 8.68 7.99
CA PRO A 143 9.13 9.82 8.15
C PRO A 143 9.18 10.82 6.99
N GLY A 144 8.03 11.08 6.37
CA GLY A 144 7.83 12.09 5.33
C GLY A 144 7.15 13.37 5.84
N GLY A 145 7.17 13.62 7.15
CA GLY A 145 6.37 14.65 7.80
C GLY A 145 6.62 16.08 7.34
N SER A 146 7.82 16.39 6.83
CA SER A 146 8.17 17.71 6.32
C SER A 146 7.34 18.16 5.11
N LEU A 147 6.73 17.23 4.37
CA LEU A 147 5.96 17.52 3.16
C LEU A 147 4.58 16.87 3.15
N TYR A 148 4.43 15.71 3.82
CA TYR A 148 3.24 14.86 3.76
C TYR A 148 2.43 14.84 5.07
N GLY A 149 2.82 15.66 6.06
CA GLY A 149 2.16 15.71 7.35
C GLY A 149 2.39 14.46 8.20
N ALA A 150 1.39 14.09 8.98
CA ALA A 150 1.53 13.04 10.01
C ALA A 150 1.78 11.65 9.43
N ASN A 151 2.98 11.12 9.64
CA ASN A 151 3.38 9.74 9.41
C ASN A 151 4.71 9.46 10.11
N THR A 152 4.93 8.22 10.56
CA THR A 152 6.20 7.74 11.11
C THR A 152 6.79 6.59 10.30
N GLY A 153 5.97 5.82 9.60
CA GLY A 153 6.40 4.68 8.79
C GLY A 153 6.89 5.07 7.41
N GLY A 154 6.17 5.95 6.72
CA GLY A 154 6.52 6.34 5.35
C GLY A 154 5.35 6.87 4.54
N VAL A 155 5.60 7.01 3.24
CA VAL A 155 4.61 7.49 2.27
C VAL A 155 4.56 6.54 1.08
N ILE A 156 3.36 6.23 0.61
CA ILE A 156 3.11 5.49 -0.61
C ILE A 156 2.44 6.40 -1.62
N ILE A 157 2.98 6.45 -2.83
CA ILE A 157 2.38 7.16 -3.94
C ILE A 157 2.00 6.11 -5.00
N LEU A 158 0.71 6.01 -5.27
CA LEU A 158 0.15 5.17 -6.31
C LEU A 158 0.10 5.98 -7.61
N HIS A 159 0.79 5.52 -8.63
CA HIS A 159 0.71 6.09 -9.97
C HIS A 159 -0.24 5.25 -10.82
N PRO A 160 -1.33 5.86 -11.34
CA PRO A 160 -2.24 5.15 -12.22
C PRO A 160 -1.57 4.75 -13.52
N GLU A 161 -2.09 3.72 -14.15
CA GLU A 161 -1.80 3.46 -15.54
C GLU A 161 -2.54 4.49 -16.39
N GLU A 162 -1.79 5.31 -17.11
CA GLU A 162 -2.30 6.28 -18.06
C GLU A 162 -1.55 6.09 -19.38
N PRO A 163 -2.23 6.00 -20.53
CA PRO A 163 -1.56 6.04 -21.82
C PRO A 163 -0.89 7.40 -22.01
N PRO A 164 0.21 7.51 -22.77
CA PRO A 164 0.84 8.78 -23.06
C PRO A 164 -0.07 9.65 -23.94
N PHE A 165 0.07 10.97 -23.85
CA PHE A 165 -0.56 11.87 -24.82
C PHE A 165 0.04 11.67 -26.21
N LEU A 166 -0.78 11.76 -27.25
CA LEU A 166 -0.33 11.64 -28.63
C LEU A 166 0.24 12.96 -29.16
N GLN A 167 1.07 12.87 -30.19
CA GLN A 167 1.55 14.03 -30.92
C GLN A 167 0.42 14.65 -31.77
N GLU A 168 0.53 15.93 -32.10
CA GLU A 168 -0.54 16.72 -32.75
C GLU A 168 -1.13 16.10 -34.03
N ASN A 169 -0.33 15.34 -34.79
CA ASN A 169 -0.75 14.80 -36.09
C ASN A 169 -1.19 13.34 -36.02
N ILE A 170 -1.37 12.78 -34.81
CA ILE A 170 -1.80 11.40 -34.63
C ILE A 170 -3.28 11.40 -34.23
N SER A 171 -4.06 10.58 -34.92
CA SER A 171 -5.49 10.38 -34.59
C SER A 171 -5.64 9.72 -33.23
N ALA A 172 -6.77 9.99 -32.55
CA ALA A 172 -7.09 9.36 -31.27
C ALA A 172 -7.01 7.83 -31.35
N GLU A 173 -6.44 7.22 -30.31
CA GLU A 173 -6.27 5.77 -30.21
C GLU A 173 -7.12 5.18 -29.08
N HIS A 174 -7.61 3.97 -29.32
CA HIS A 174 -8.36 3.18 -28.36
C HIS A 174 -7.69 1.83 -28.20
N HIS A 175 -7.49 1.40 -26.95
CA HIS A 175 -6.96 0.07 -26.64
C HIS A 175 -7.89 -0.62 -25.63
N PHE A 176 -8.21 -1.87 -25.92
CA PHE A 176 -9.00 -2.70 -25.04
C PHE A 176 -8.16 -3.84 -24.49
N ARG A 177 -8.29 -4.12 -23.22
CA ARG A 177 -7.65 -5.25 -22.58
C ARG A 177 -8.65 -5.99 -21.72
N VAL A 178 -8.71 -7.30 -21.87
CA VAL A 178 -9.48 -8.21 -21.04
C VAL A 178 -8.56 -9.24 -20.43
N GLN A 179 -8.74 -9.50 -19.15
CA GLN A 179 -8.00 -10.49 -18.39
C GLN A 179 -8.98 -11.33 -17.59
N VAL A 180 -8.78 -12.65 -17.60
CA VAL A 180 -9.53 -13.60 -16.78
C VAL A 180 -8.55 -14.57 -16.14
N ASN A 181 -8.59 -14.67 -14.83
CA ASN A 181 -7.78 -15.59 -14.03
C ASN A 181 -8.66 -16.47 -13.19
N GLY A 182 -8.31 -17.76 -13.10
CA GLY A 182 -8.95 -18.72 -12.22
C GLY A 182 -7.92 -19.48 -11.39
N GLY A 183 -8.33 -20.06 -10.28
CA GLY A 183 -7.38 -20.80 -9.47
C GLY A 183 -8.01 -21.59 -8.31
N SER A 184 -7.15 -22.09 -7.46
CA SER A 184 -7.53 -22.82 -6.24
C SER A 184 -8.47 -22.00 -5.36
N TYR A 185 -9.31 -22.66 -4.61
CA TYR A 185 -10.26 -22.06 -3.66
C TYR A 185 -11.31 -21.17 -4.32
N GLY A 186 -11.77 -21.55 -5.53
CA GLY A 186 -12.80 -20.78 -6.24
C GLY A 186 -12.33 -19.38 -6.67
N LEU A 187 -11.02 -19.18 -6.84
CA LEU A 187 -10.48 -17.90 -7.32
C LEU A 187 -11.02 -17.63 -8.73
N LEU A 188 -11.63 -16.47 -8.90
CA LEU A 188 -11.95 -15.85 -10.17
C LEU A 188 -11.58 -14.36 -10.06
N ASP A 189 -10.76 -13.87 -11.00
CA ASP A 189 -10.36 -12.47 -11.11
C ASP A 189 -10.52 -12.05 -12.57
N GLU A 190 -11.47 -11.15 -12.82
CA GLU A 190 -11.83 -10.63 -14.13
C GLU A 190 -11.53 -9.15 -14.18
N ASN A 191 -10.94 -8.70 -15.29
CA ASN A 191 -10.65 -7.30 -15.52
C ASN A 191 -10.89 -6.93 -16.98
N ALA A 192 -11.56 -5.80 -17.18
CA ALA A 192 -11.71 -5.16 -18.48
C ALA A 192 -11.22 -3.71 -18.40
N GLN A 193 -10.44 -3.31 -19.38
CA GLN A 193 -9.85 -1.98 -19.48
C GLN A 193 -10.14 -1.38 -20.84
N TRP A 194 -10.48 -0.10 -20.84
CA TRP A 194 -10.54 0.73 -22.04
C TRP A 194 -9.62 1.94 -21.84
N LYS A 195 -8.61 2.06 -22.72
CA LYS A 195 -7.70 3.19 -22.77
C LYS A 195 -8.08 4.07 -23.94
N TYR A 196 -8.12 5.35 -23.69
CA TYR A 196 -8.29 6.41 -24.68
C TYR A 196 -7.14 7.38 -24.60
N GLN A 197 -6.59 7.74 -25.74
CA GLN A 197 -5.55 8.76 -25.83
C GLN A 197 -5.68 9.58 -27.09
N ASP A 198 -5.50 10.88 -26.93
CA ASP A 198 -5.28 11.83 -28.01
C ASP A 198 -4.23 12.88 -27.60
N LYS A 199 -4.12 13.99 -28.30
CA LYS A 199 -3.15 15.05 -27.96
C LYS A 199 -3.46 15.76 -26.63
N ASN A 200 -4.71 15.79 -26.20
CA ASN A 200 -5.17 16.56 -25.04
C ASN A 200 -5.67 15.69 -23.90
N ILE A 201 -6.12 14.49 -24.18
CA ILE A 201 -6.75 13.60 -23.19
C ILE A 201 -6.06 12.24 -23.20
N SER A 202 -5.78 11.77 -22.01
CA SER A 202 -5.33 10.42 -21.72
C SER A 202 -6.20 9.84 -20.62
N SER A 203 -6.86 8.71 -20.84
CA SER A 203 -7.73 8.13 -19.83
C SER A 203 -7.76 6.61 -19.86
N LEU A 204 -8.07 6.03 -18.69
CA LEU A 204 -8.27 4.61 -18.47
C LEU A 204 -9.55 4.38 -17.68
N LEU A 205 -10.47 3.66 -18.28
CA LEU A 205 -11.63 3.09 -17.58
C LEU A 205 -11.34 1.61 -17.29
N THR A 206 -11.46 1.23 -16.03
CA THR A 206 -11.20 -0.14 -15.55
C THR A 206 -12.44 -0.66 -14.83
N GLN A 207 -12.85 -1.88 -15.14
CA GLN A 207 -13.80 -2.67 -14.37
C GLN A 207 -13.07 -3.93 -13.89
N SER A 208 -13.23 -4.30 -12.62
CA SER A 208 -12.68 -5.56 -12.10
C SER A 208 -13.64 -6.25 -11.14
N HIS A 209 -13.62 -7.57 -11.18
CA HIS A 209 -14.32 -8.45 -10.26
C HIS A 209 -13.34 -9.49 -9.73
N LEU A 210 -13.22 -9.58 -8.41
CA LEU A 210 -12.44 -10.59 -7.71
C LEU A 210 -13.34 -11.35 -6.76
N GLN A 211 -13.31 -12.69 -6.84
CA GLN A 211 -13.93 -13.56 -5.84
C GLN A 211 -13.05 -14.76 -5.51
N SER A 212 -13.16 -15.26 -4.28
CA SER A 212 -12.55 -16.50 -3.83
C SER A 212 -13.29 -17.02 -2.60
N ASP A 213 -13.40 -18.33 -2.44
CA ASP A 213 -13.89 -18.94 -1.20
C ASP A 213 -12.85 -18.88 -0.08
N GLY A 214 -11.57 -18.71 -0.43
CA GLY A 214 -10.43 -18.67 0.47
C GLY A 214 -10.01 -20.06 0.98
N TYR A 215 -8.86 -20.11 1.65
CA TYR A 215 -8.25 -21.35 2.13
C TYR A 215 -8.92 -21.90 3.39
N ARG A 216 -9.28 -21.02 4.33
CA ARG A 216 -9.86 -21.37 5.63
C ARG A 216 -11.39 -21.30 5.59
N GLN A 217 -12.04 -21.93 6.55
CA GLN A 217 -13.44 -21.66 6.83
C GLN A 217 -13.64 -20.15 7.14
N ASN A 218 -14.73 -19.58 6.66
CA ASN A 218 -15.08 -18.15 6.86
C ASN A 218 -14.01 -17.20 6.32
N THR A 219 -13.52 -17.44 5.06
CA THR A 219 -12.53 -16.57 4.38
C THR A 219 -12.93 -16.17 2.97
N ARG A 220 -14.21 -16.29 2.59
CA ARG A 220 -14.69 -15.82 1.30
C ARG A 220 -14.41 -14.32 1.11
N VAL A 221 -14.01 -13.95 -0.09
CA VAL A 221 -13.85 -12.56 -0.52
C VAL A 221 -14.61 -12.31 -1.82
N ARG A 222 -15.13 -11.10 -1.98
CA ARG A 222 -15.63 -10.53 -3.23
C ARG A 222 -15.28 -9.05 -3.26
N ARG A 223 -14.73 -8.59 -4.37
CA ARG A 223 -14.45 -7.17 -4.61
C ARG A 223 -14.84 -6.81 -6.03
N ASP A 224 -15.71 -5.81 -6.17
CA ASP A 224 -16.11 -5.21 -7.43
C ASP A 224 -15.59 -3.79 -7.45
N VAL A 225 -14.85 -3.40 -8.50
CA VAL A 225 -14.33 -2.03 -8.66
C VAL A 225 -14.63 -1.55 -10.07
N ILE A 226 -15.14 -0.33 -10.17
CA ILE A 226 -15.11 0.46 -11.38
C ILE A 226 -14.32 1.73 -11.11
N GLN A 227 -13.33 2.03 -11.97
CA GLN A 227 -12.47 3.16 -11.82
C GLN A 227 -12.22 3.84 -13.16
N TRP A 228 -12.33 5.15 -13.15
CA TRP A 228 -11.98 6.01 -14.29
C TRP A 228 -10.95 7.03 -13.83
N ASN A 229 -9.77 6.94 -14.40
CA ASN A 229 -8.70 7.90 -14.16
C ASN A 229 -8.15 8.43 -15.49
N GLY A 230 -7.54 9.60 -15.43
CA GLY A 230 -6.91 10.19 -16.59
C GLY A 230 -6.36 11.57 -16.34
N SER A 231 -5.82 12.12 -17.40
CA SER A 231 -5.23 13.45 -17.49
C SER A 231 -5.74 14.18 -18.71
N ALA A 232 -5.89 15.52 -18.59
CA ALA A 232 -6.26 16.38 -19.72
C ALA A 232 -5.46 17.67 -19.70
N HIS A 233 -4.95 18.09 -20.87
CA HIS A 233 -4.46 19.44 -21.10
C HIS A 233 -5.66 20.33 -21.43
N LEU A 234 -6.11 21.13 -20.45
CA LEU A 234 -7.23 22.08 -20.65
C LEU A 234 -6.77 23.34 -21.41
N SER A 235 -5.50 23.67 -21.27
CA SER A 235 -4.80 24.74 -21.97
C SER A 235 -3.28 24.46 -21.96
N GLU A 236 -2.48 25.31 -22.61
CA GLU A 236 -0.99 25.23 -22.50
C GLU A 236 -0.48 25.39 -21.06
N LYS A 237 -1.29 26.01 -20.19
CA LYS A 237 -0.93 26.29 -18.79
C LYS A 237 -1.55 25.32 -17.80
N ASP A 238 -2.64 24.64 -18.18
CA ASP A 238 -3.46 23.86 -17.26
C ASP A 238 -3.50 22.39 -17.63
N LYS A 239 -3.07 21.55 -16.71
CA LYS A 239 -3.22 20.09 -16.76
C LYS A 239 -4.11 19.64 -15.61
N LEU A 240 -5.18 18.94 -15.93
CA LEU A 240 -6.11 18.33 -14.99
C LEU A 240 -5.87 16.82 -14.92
N ASP A 241 -5.68 16.28 -13.74
CA ASP A 241 -5.66 14.85 -13.45
C ASP A 241 -6.91 14.49 -12.63
N TRP A 242 -7.54 13.32 -12.88
CA TRP A 242 -8.71 12.87 -12.12
C TRP A 242 -8.67 11.38 -11.80
N ILE A 243 -9.38 11.02 -10.75
CA ILE A 243 -9.78 9.66 -10.41
C ILE A 243 -11.20 9.64 -9.88
N LEU A 244 -12.03 8.80 -10.48
CA LEU A 244 -13.36 8.45 -9.98
C LEU A 244 -13.37 6.94 -9.77
N MET A 245 -13.71 6.49 -8.57
CA MET A 245 -13.71 5.07 -8.21
C MET A 245 -14.96 4.73 -7.40
N TYR A 246 -15.57 3.60 -7.70
CA TYR A 246 -16.52 2.94 -6.82
C TYR A 246 -16.03 1.53 -6.53
N ALA A 247 -15.94 1.18 -5.26
CA ALA A 247 -15.59 -0.16 -4.82
C ALA A 247 -16.67 -0.74 -3.89
N ASP A 248 -17.08 -1.97 -4.15
CA ASP A 248 -17.95 -2.78 -3.28
C ASP A 248 -17.18 -4.03 -2.88
N MET A 249 -16.82 -4.11 -1.62
CA MET A 249 -16.00 -5.19 -1.08
C MET A 249 -16.71 -5.91 0.07
N TYR A 250 -16.65 -7.22 0.01
CA TYR A 250 -17.06 -8.14 1.06
C TYR A 250 -15.95 -9.13 1.33
N TYR A 251 -15.60 -9.34 2.59
CA TYR A 251 -14.74 -10.46 2.98
C TYR A 251 -15.06 -10.95 4.38
N GLN A 252 -14.88 -12.26 4.57
CA GLN A 252 -15.08 -12.93 5.85
C GLN A 252 -13.80 -12.91 6.69
N THR A 253 -13.97 -12.92 8.00
CA THR A 253 -12.86 -12.88 8.98
C THR A 253 -12.89 -14.14 9.84
N PRO A 254 -11.93 -15.06 9.65
CA PRO A 254 -11.94 -16.36 10.32
C PRO A 254 -11.52 -16.28 11.79
N GLY A 255 -10.86 -15.20 12.20
CA GLY A 255 -10.22 -15.07 13.52
C GLY A 255 -8.93 -15.88 13.67
N GLY A 256 -8.08 -15.48 14.62
CA GLY A 256 -6.82 -16.13 14.93
C GLY A 256 -6.99 -17.49 15.61
N LEU A 257 -6.01 -18.36 15.41
CA LEU A 257 -5.87 -19.67 16.05
C LEU A 257 -4.68 -19.68 17.01
N ASN A 258 -4.70 -20.56 18.01
CA ASN A 258 -3.48 -20.91 18.74
C ASN A 258 -2.64 -21.91 17.94
N MET A 259 -1.41 -22.20 18.42
CA MET A 259 -0.50 -23.10 17.69
C MET A 259 -1.06 -24.52 17.52
N GLN A 260 -1.66 -25.08 18.57
CA GLN A 260 -2.26 -26.41 18.52
C GLN A 260 -3.37 -26.48 17.46
N GLN A 261 -4.31 -25.54 17.48
CA GLN A 261 -5.39 -25.45 16.49
C GLN A 261 -4.87 -25.31 15.06
N MET A 262 -3.79 -24.51 14.87
CA MET A 262 -3.16 -24.34 13.57
C MET A 262 -2.53 -25.64 13.06
N GLN A 263 -1.90 -26.44 13.94
CA GLN A 263 -1.28 -27.73 13.59
C GLN A 263 -2.32 -28.82 13.29
N GLU A 264 -3.36 -28.91 14.12
CA GLU A 264 -4.43 -29.90 13.97
C GLU A 264 -5.27 -29.65 12.73
N ASN A 265 -5.73 -28.42 12.52
CA ASN A 265 -6.51 -28.06 11.34
C ASN A 265 -6.30 -26.60 10.93
N PRO A 266 -5.32 -26.32 10.06
CA PRO A 266 -5.04 -24.96 9.61
C PRO A 266 -6.17 -24.32 8.79
N ARG A 267 -7.15 -25.12 8.34
CA ARG A 267 -8.29 -24.61 7.57
C ARG A 267 -9.47 -24.18 8.44
N GLN A 268 -9.47 -24.48 9.72
CA GLN A 268 -10.56 -24.07 10.60
C GLN A 268 -10.62 -22.56 10.81
N ALA A 269 -11.82 -22.01 10.96
CA ALA A 269 -12.02 -20.71 11.56
C ALA A 269 -11.85 -20.78 13.08
N ARG A 270 -11.71 -19.65 13.75
CA ARG A 270 -11.70 -19.58 15.22
C ARG A 270 -12.97 -20.26 15.77
N PRO A 271 -12.82 -21.34 16.54
CA PRO A 271 -13.96 -22.01 17.17
C PRO A 271 -14.55 -21.15 18.30
N GLY A 272 -15.78 -21.43 18.67
CA GLY A 272 -16.37 -20.92 19.87
C GLY A 272 -15.73 -21.50 21.14
N THR A 273 -15.97 -20.84 22.25
CA THR A 273 -15.63 -21.27 23.61
C THR A 273 -16.91 -21.36 24.44
N ALA A 274 -16.84 -21.76 25.70
CA ALA A 274 -18.00 -21.71 26.61
C ALA A 274 -18.59 -20.30 26.80
N PHE A 275 -17.77 -19.26 26.54
CA PHE A 275 -18.16 -17.84 26.83
C PHE A 275 -18.29 -17.00 25.56
N THR A 276 -17.69 -17.39 24.46
CA THR A 276 -17.70 -16.61 23.21
C THR A 276 -18.03 -17.51 22.01
N PRO A 277 -18.96 -17.12 21.13
CA PRO A 277 -19.28 -17.88 19.92
C PRO A 277 -18.13 -17.89 18.94
N GLY A 278 -18.17 -18.83 17.97
CA GLY A 278 -17.17 -18.94 16.91
C GLY A 278 -17.36 -17.94 15.77
N ALA A 279 -16.31 -17.73 14.97
CA ALA A 279 -16.35 -16.78 13.85
C ALA A 279 -17.38 -17.19 12.77
N VAL A 280 -17.54 -18.49 12.49
CA VAL A 280 -18.54 -19.00 11.54
C VAL A 280 -19.96 -18.77 12.05
N GLU A 281 -20.21 -19.08 13.33
CA GLU A 281 -21.52 -18.91 13.96
C GLU A 281 -21.97 -17.45 13.91
N GLN A 282 -21.06 -16.53 14.20
CA GLN A 282 -21.31 -15.08 14.23
C GLN A 282 -21.27 -14.46 12.83
N LYS A 283 -21.00 -15.25 11.79
CA LYS A 283 -20.87 -14.77 10.40
C LYS A 283 -19.93 -13.58 10.30
N ALA A 284 -18.79 -13.66 11.01
CA ALA A 284 -17.83 -12.58 11.09
C ALA A 284 -17.32 -12.18 9.70
N ALA A 285 -17.49 -10.89 9.33
CA ALA A 285 -17.21 -10.39 7.98
C ALA A 285 -17.05 -8.87 7.97
N ILE A 286 -16.54 -8.36 6.86
CA ILE A 286 -16.47 -6.93 6.55
C ILE A 286 -17.23 -6.67 5.25
N TYR A 287 -18.05 -5.63 5.25
CA TYR A 287 -18.69 -5.05 4.06
C TYR A 287 -18.22 -3.60 3.95
N ASN A 288 -17.75 -3.20 2.79
CA ASN A 288 -17.25 -1.85 2.54
C ASN A 288 -17.68 -1.39 1.16
N LYS A 289 -18.48 -0.32 1.10
CA LYS A 289 -18.88 0.34 -0.14
C LYS A 289 -18.36 1.76 -0.11
N THR A 290 -17.47 2.09 -1.08
CA THR A 290 -16.80 3.38 -1.09
C THR A 290 -16.78 3.97 -2.51
N PRO A 291 -17.57 5.01 -2.80
CA PRO A 291 -17.27 5.97 -3.84
C PRO A 291 -16.13 6.89 -3.40
N PHE A 292 -15.19 7.14 -4.31
CA PHE A 292 -14.06 8.05 -4.17
C PHE A 292 -13.95 8.91 -5.41
N ALA A 293 -13.76 10.22 -5.24
CA ALA A 293 -13.47 11.16 -6.30
C ALA A 293 -12.28 12.03 -5.92
N GLY A 294 -11.37 12.21 -6.86
CA GLY A 294 -10.22 13.08 -6.70
C GLY A 294 -9.92 13.82 -7.99
N ILE A 295 -9.53 15.09 -7.85
CA ILE A 295 -9.14 15.96 -8.96
C ILE A 295 -7.90 16.72 -8.54
N SER A 296 -6.92 16.85 -9.45
CA SER A 296 -5.72 17.67 -9.27
C SER A 296 -5.49 18.52 -10.49
N ASN A 297 -5.40 19.83 -10.29
CA ASN A 297 -5.06 20.79 -11.36
C ASN A 297 -3.64 21.32 -11.14
N ARG A 298 -2.81 21.25 -12.18
CA ARG A 298 -1.53 21.93 -12.28
C ARG A 298 -1.70 23.14 -13.19
N HIS A 299 -1.50 24.34 -12.63
CA HIS A 299 -1.50 25.60 -13.38
C HIS A 299 -0.08 26.19 -13.43
N ASN A 300 0.43 26.44 -14.63
CA ASN A 300 1.73 27.06 -14.86
C ASN A 300 1.52 28.56 -15.13
N PHE A 301 1.84 29.41 -14.14
CA PHE A 301 1.76 30.86 -14.29
C PHE A 301 2.76 31.37 -15.34
N ASN A 302 3.97 30.80 -15.28
CA ASN A 302 5.07 31.05 -16.21
C ASN A 302 6.09 29.89 -16.13
N LYS A 303 7.26 30.05 -16.76
CA LYS A 303 8.29 29.00 -16.82
C LYS A 303 8.85 28.59 -15.44
N ASN A 304 8.75 29.46 -14.44
CA ASN A 304 9.34 29.24 -13.12
C ASN A 304 8.30 28.95 -12.04
N TRP A 305 7.08 29.46 -12.18
CA TRP A 305 6.04 29.36 -11.16
C TRP A 305 4.89 28.47 -11.60
N SER A 306 4.54 27.51 -10.76
CA SER A 306 3.34 26.69 -10.93
C SER A 306 2.63 26.49 -9.60
N ASN A 307 1.32 26.23 -9.70
CA ASN A 307 0.50 25.79 -8.58
C ASN A 307 -0.03 24.39 -8.88
N ILE A 308 -0.10 23.53 -7.87
CA ILE A 308 -0.78 22.25 -7.94
C ILE A 308 -1.80 22.23 -6.80
N THR A 309 -3.07 22.05 -7.16
CA THR A 309 -4.17 21.98 -6.19
C THR A 309 -4.99 20.72 -6.43
N SER A 310 -5.09 19.90 -5.39
CA SER A 310 -5.80 18.62 -5.41
C SER A 310 -6.94 18.65 -4.40
N VAL A 311 -8.09 18.12 -4.80
CA VAL A 311 -9.29 17.97 -3.95
C VAL A 311 -9.70 16.50 -3.97
N MET A 312 -10.14 15.99 -2.83
CA MET A 312 -10.70 14.65 -2.74
C MET A 312 -11.99 14.62 -1.93
N LEU A 313 -12.89 13.72 -2.33
CA LEU A 313 -14.13 13.37 -1.63
C LEU A 313 -14.24 11.84 -1.59
N ALA A 314 -14.54 11.29 -0.44
CA ALA A 314 -14.90 9.89 -0.29
C ALA A 314 -16.06 9.71 0.68
N TYR A 315 -16.91 8.74 0.38
CA TYR A 315 -17.94 8.28 1.33
C TYR A 315 -17.80 6.78 1.51
N THR A 316 -17.86 6.30 2.76
CA THR A 316 -17.75 4.87 3.07
C THR A 316 -18.95 4.42 3.88
N ASP A 317 -19.67 3.41 3.38
CA ASP A 317 -20.64 2.62 4.13
C ASP A 317 -19.99 1.30 4.53
N PHE A 318 -19.70 1.16 5.82
CA PHE A 318 -18.95 0.04 6.37
C PHE A 318 -19.78 -0.72 7.39
N LYS A 319 -19.76 -2.06 7.31
CA LYS A 319 -20.39 -2.94 8.30
C LYS A 319 -19.41 -4.05 8.69
N ASN A 320 -19.34 -4.33 9.96
CA ASN A 320 -18.47 -5.35 10.54
C ASN A 320 -19.24 -6.17 11.59
N PRO A 321 -19.99 -7.22 11.19
CA PRO A 321 -20.36 -8.28 12.12
C PRO A 321 -19.08 -8.96 12.59
N PHE A 322 -18.67 -8.68 13.82
CA PHE A 322 -17.56 -9.31 14.50
C PHE A 322 -18.05 -10.36 15.49
N ILE A 323 -17.13 -11.06 16.16
CA ILE A 323 -17.50 -12.19 17.05
C ILE A 323 -18.34 -11.69 18.23
N THR A 324 -18.02 -10.54 18.81
CA THR A 324 -18.66 -10.01 20.03
C THR A 324 -19.62 -8.86 19.77
N ASN A 325 -19.49 -8.16 18.65
CA ASN A 325 -20.31 -7.00 18.33
C ASN A 325 -20.60 -6.89 16.83
N PHE A 326 -21.51 -5.99 16.47
CA PHE A 326 -21.83 -5.61 15.11
C PHE A 326 -21.63 -4.11 14.97
N GLU A 327 -20.60 -3.70 14.23
CA GLU A 327 -20.33 -2.29 14.01
C GLU A 327 -20.84 -1.82 12.64
N THR A 328 -21.43 -0.61 12.61
CA THR A 328 -21.69 0.12 11.35
C THR A 328 -20.98 1.46 11.40
N ARG A 329 -20.39 1.85 10.26
CA ARG A 329 -19.78 3.17 10.07
C ARG A 329 -20.28 3.81 8.80
N LYS A 330 -20.57 5.12 8.91
CA LYS A 330 -20.77 5.98 7.74
C LYS A 330 -19.75 7.10 7.85
N GLU A 331 -18.84 7.14 6.90
CA GLU A 331 -17.71 8.06 6.92
C GLU A 331 -17.74 8.96 5.69
N THR A 332 -17.59 10.27 5.90
CA THR A 332 -17.40 11.26 4.84
C THR A 332 -16.03 11.88 5.00
N ASN A 333 -15.22 11.83 3.96
CA ASN A 333 -13.87 12.34 3.92
C ASN A 333 -13.76 13.44 2.87
N LEU A 334 -13.16 14.56 3.28
CA LEU A 334 -12.84 15.70 2.41
C LEU A 334 -11.34 15.99 2.55
N GLY A 335 -10.67 16.26 1.45
CA GLY A 335 -9.27 16.65 1.42
C GLY A 335 -9.01 17.77 0.42
N LEU A 336 -8.13 18.67 0.81
CA LEU A 336 -7.55 19.71 -0.03
C LEU A 336 -6.05 19.72 0.20
N ARG A 337 -5.27 19.65 -0.87
CA ARG A 337 -3.83 19.87 -0.87
C ARG A 337 -3.49 20.88 -1.94
N THR A 338 -2.77 21.96 -1.55
CA THR A 338 -2.31 22.96 -2.51
C THR A 338 -0.84 23.27 -2.26
N LYS A 339 -0.09 23.47 -3.32
CA LYS A 339 1.34 23.81 -3.27
C LYS A 339 1.72 24.77 -4.40
N MET A 340 2.48 25.77 -4.05
CA MET A 340 3.19 26.65 -4.99
C MET A 340 4.59 26.11 -5.19
N VAL A 341 5.03 26.02 -6.42
CA VAL A 341 6.36 25.54 -6.81
C VAL A 341 7.05 26.68 -7.57
N TYR A 342 8.22 27.05 -7.11
CA TYR A 342 9.16 27.87 -7.84
C TYR A 342 10.34 27.01 -8.28
N HIS A 343 10.65 27.01 -9.57
CA HIS A 343 11.77 26.27 -10.13
C HIS A 343 12.57 27.15 -11.07
N ALA A 344 13.87 27.28 -10.83
CA ALA A 344 14.76 28.08 -11.64
C ALA A 344 16.10 27.38 -11.85
N ILE A 345 16.56 27.40 -13.09
CA ILE A 345 17.88 26.92 -13.48
C ILE A 345 18.70 28.13 -13.91
N THR A 346 19.80 28.39 -13.19
CA THR A 346 20.71 29.52 -13.46
C THR A 346 22.14 28.99 -13.54
N GLY A 347 22.66 28.92 -14.74
CA GLY A 347 23.99 28.36 -14.99
C GLY A 347 24.08 26.90 -14.57
N LYS A 348 24.91 26.60 -13.56
CA LYS A 348 25.07 25.25 -13.00
C LYS A 348 24.21 24.99 -11.74
N GLN A 349 23.33 25.91 -11.41
CA GLN A 349 22.49 25.86 -10.23
C GLN A 349 21.06 25.53 -10.64
N ASP A 350 20.45 24.54 -9.98
CA ASP A 350 19.06 24.21 -10.12
C ASP A 350 18.40 24.36 -8.74
N LEU A 351 17.48 25.30 -8.63
CA LEU A 351 16.82 25.70 -7.39
C LEU A 351 15.33 25.42 -7.50
N LYS A 352 14.79 24.71 -6.52
CA LYS A 352 13.35 24.45 -6.41
C LYS A 352 12.85 24.79 -5.00
N PHE A 353 11.84 25.62 -4.90
CA PHE A 353 11.16 25.96 -3.65
C PHE A 353 9.70 25.58 -3.73
N ILE A 354 9.20 25.00 -2.64
CA ILE A 354 7.83 24.53 -2.54
C ILE A 354 7.25 25.02 -1.23
N ALA A 355 6.08 25.64 -1.27
CA ALA A 355 5.31 25.99 -0.09
C ALA A 355 3.85 25.58 -0.30
N GLY A 356 3.25 24.98 0.71
CA GLY A 356 1.90 24.49 0.57
C GLY A 356 1.24 24.09 1.88
N MET A 357 0.05 23.55 1.73
CA MET A 357 -0.76 23.10 2.85
C MET A 357 -1.63 21.91 2.43
N GLU A 358 -1.80 20.97 3.35
CA GLU A 358 -2.81 19.92 3.26
C GLU A 358 -3.86 20.12 4.36
N TRP A 359 -5.13 20.06 4.01
CA TRP A 359 -6.24 20.07 4.92
C TRP A 359 -7.10 18.82 4.68
N LEU A 360 -7.33 18.04 5.74
CA LEU A 360 -8.15 16.85 5.72
C LEU A 360 -9.25 16.95 6.78
N HIS A 361 -10.43 16.50 6.43
CA HIS A 361 -11.58 16.44 7.32
C HIS A 361 -12.30 15.10 7.18
N ASN A 362 -12.52 14.42 8.33
CA ASN A 362 -13.32 13.21 8.41
C ASN A 362 -14.50 13.44 9.33
N TYR A 363 -15.66 12.96 8.92
CA TYR A 363 -16.85 12.81 9.75
C TYR A 363 -17.25 11.35 9.75
N SER A 364 -17.30 10.72 10.94
CA SER A 364 -17.67 9.33 11.14
C SER A 364 -18.86 9.22 12.09
N ALA A 365 -19.91 8.53 11.67
CA ALA A 365 -20.99 8.06 12.52
C ALA A 365 -20.76 6.54 12.73
N ILE A 366 -20.43 6.15 13.96
CA ILE A 366 -20.08 4.78 14.33
C ILE A 366 -21.12 4.27 15.31
N ASN A 367 -21.79 3.16 14.98
CA ASN A 367 -22.74 2.52 15.88
C ASN A 367 -22.30 1.09 16.14
N ASN A 368 -22.31 0.67 17.40
CA ASN A 368 -22.08 -0.69 17.83
C ASN A 368 -23.36 -1.30 18.39
N TYR A 369 -23.58 -2.53 18.02
CA TYR A 369 -24.69 -3.39 18.43
C TYR A 369 -24.14 -4.72 18.94
N GLY A 370 -24.92 -5.49 19.68
CA GLY A 370 -24.70 -6.92 19.82
C GLY A 370 -24.71 -7.59 18.43
N ASN A 371 -23.91 -8.65 18.26
CA ASN A 371 -23.97 -9.45 17.06
C ASN A 371 -24.74 -10.76 17.34
N GLN A 372 -25.86 -10.94 16.67
CA GLN A 372 -26.64 -12.16 16.73
C GLN A 372 -26.58 -12.87 15.37
N ARG A 373 -25.58 -13.74 15.20
CA ARG A 373 -25.37 -14.55 13.97
C ARG A 373 -25.36 -13.71 12.69
N GLY A 374 -24.63 -12.59 12.73
CA GLY A 374 -24.48 -11.69 11.58
C GLY A 374 -25.59 -10.64 11.44
N LYS A 375 -26.45 -10.48 12.46
CA LYS A 375 -27.48 -9.44 12.51
C LYS A 375 -27.21 -8.51 13.70
N ALA A 376 -27.39 -7.22 13.48
CA ALA A 376 -27.35 -6.24 14.55
C ALA A 376 -28.50 -6.49 15.53
N ASP A 377 -28.18 -6.55 16.81
CA ASP A 377 -29.11 -6.75 17.92
C ASP A 377 -29.26 -5.45 18.73
N THR A 378 -29.15 -5.52 20.03
CA THR A 378 -29.29 -4.38 20.94
C THR A 378 -28.19 -3.35 20.72
N ILE A 379 -28.56 -2.07 20.67
CA ILE A 379 -27.61 -0.97 20.52
C ILE A 379 -26.73 -0.87 21.78
N GLN A 380 -25.41 -0.82 21.57
CA GLN A 380 -24.43 -0.61 22.62
C GLN A 380 -23.98 0.86 22.65
N PHE A 381 -23.53 1.37 21.52
CA PHE A 381 -23.01 2.74 21.40
C PHE A 381 -23.41 3.40 20.09
N LYS A 382 -23.70 4.71 20.14
CA LYS A 382 -23.88 5.59 18.99
C LYS A 382 -22.93 6.77 19.11
N ASP A 383 -21.92 6.83 18.26
CA ASP A 383 -20.86 7.81 18.31
C ASP A 383 -20.81 8.66 17.05
N LYS A 384 -20.55 9.95 17.22
CA LYS A 384 -20.21 10.89 16.16
C LYS A 384 -18.81 11.43 16.42
N ILE A 385 -17.90 11.20 15.47
CA ILE A 385 -16.51 11.63 15.55
C ILE A 385 -16.21 12.53 14.37
N ARG A 386 -15.48 13.61 14.60
CA ARG A 386 -14.91 14.47 13.58
C ARG A 386 -13.41 14.57 13.82
N ALA A 387 -12.63 14.26 12.81
CA ALA A 387 -11.20 14.48 12.79
C ALA A 387 -10.88 15.61 11.80
N ARG A 388 -10.00 16.53 12.17
CA ARG A 388 -9.48 17.57 11.30
C ARG A 388 -7.98 17.61 11.43
N GLN A 389 -7.30 17.62 10.29
CA GLN A 389 -5.85 17.76 10.18
C GLN A 389 -5.53 18.94 9.29
N VAL A 390 -4.54 19.75 9.68
CA VAL A 390 -3.97 20.83 8.86
C VAL A 390 -2.46 20.68 8.91
N SER A 391 -1.82 20.62 7.74
CA SER A 391 -0.39 20.37 7.63
C SER A 391 0.24 21.37 6.64
N PRO A 392 0.64 22.59 7.09
CA PRO A 392 1.45 23.48 6.27
C PRO A 392 2.87 22.95 6.15
N PHE A 393 3.51 23.24 5.02
CA PHE A 393 4.88 22.79 4.73
C PHE A 393 5.62 23.76 3.80
N VAL A 394 6.95 23.75 3.94
CA VAL A 394 7.89 24.45 3.05
C VAL A 394 9.09 23.55 2.81
N GLN A 395 9.59 23.50 1.59
CA GLN A 395 10.78 22.74 1.20
C GLN A 395 11.60 23.52 0.17
N GLY A 396 12.91 23.53 0.36
CA GLY A 396 13.87 24.00 -0.62
C GLY A 396 14.75 22.83 -1.10
N GLU A 397 15.05 22.84 -2.37
CA GLU A 397 15.99 21.94 -3.00
C GLU A 397 16.99 22.74 -3.81
N TRP A 398 18.26 22.40 -3.66
CA TRP A 398 19.36 23.04 -4.34
C TRP A 398 20.30 21.98 -4.92
N MET A 399 20.42 21.93 -6.23
CA MET A 399 21.42 21.15 -6.93
C MET A 399 22.55 22.03 -7.41
N MET A 400 23.75 21.76 -6.93
CA MET A 400 24.98 22.48 -7.25
C MET A 400 25.77 21.68 -8.30
N GLY A 401 25.78 22.19 -9.51
CA GLY A 401 26.31 21.45 -10.65
C GLY A 401 25.51 20.17 -10.89
N LYS A 402 26.20 19.12 -11.29
CA LYS A 402 25.60 17.77 -11.50
C LYS A 402 25.90 16.80 -10.35
N LYS A 403 26.64 17.23 -9.31
CA LYS A 403 27.22 16.28 -8.33
C LYS A 403 26.63 16.39 -6.93
N PHE A 404 26.20 17.54 -6.50
CA PHE A 404 25.75 17.77 -5.12
C PHE A 404 24.33 18.28 -5.09
N GLN A 405 23.49 17.66 -4.26
CA GLN A 405 22.12 18.10 -3.99
C GLN A 405 21.90 18.22 -2.49
N LEU A 406 21.27 19.32 -2.08
CA LEU A 406 20.81 19.56 -0.72
C LEU A 406 19.29 19.77 -0.76
N GLN A 407 18.57 19.12 0.14
CA GLN A 407 17.13 19.30 0.32
C GLN A 407 16.85 19.57 1.79
N ALA A 408 16.18 20.68 2.09
CA ALA A 408 15.75 21.05 3.42
C ALA A 408 14.25 21.33 3.43
N GLY A 409 13.53 20.78 4.38
CA GLY A 409 12.09 20.98 4.50
C GLY A 409 11.64 21.04 5.95
N ILE A 410 10.54 21.74 6.18
CA ILE A 410 9.86 21.79 7.45
C ILE A 410 8.36 21.78 7.24
N GLY A 411 7.69 20.89 7.94
CA GLY A 411 6.24 20.86 8.03
C GLY A 411 5.77 21.04 9.46
N SER A 412 4.48 21.26 9.62
CA SER A 412 3.83 21.21 10.91
C SER A 412 2.53 20.43 10.79
N ASN A 413 2.05 19.90 11.91
CA ASN A 413 0.80 19.15 11.92
C ASN A 413 -0.08 19.60 13.08
N PHE A 414 -1.29 20.05 12.77
CA PHE A 414 -2.31 20.43 13.75
C PHE A 414 -3.47 19.45 13.64
N PHE A 415 -3.83 18.83 14.74
CA PHE A 415 -4.82 17.77 14.77
C PHE A 415 -5.88 18.00 15.85
N ILE A 416 -7.16 17.80 15.50
CA ILE A 416 -8.29 18.00 16.43
C ILE A 416 -9.30 16.88 16.22
N TYR A 417 -9.64 16.19 17.32
CA TYR A 417 -10.82 15.35 17.43
C TYR A 417 -11.96 16.08 18.13
N ARG A 418 -13.18 15.86 17.63
CA ARG A 418 -14.43 16.19 18.33
C ARG A 418 -15.26 14.92 18.38
N TYR A 419 -15.68 14.54 19.58
CA TYR A 419 -16.37 13.30 19.85
C TYR A 419 -17.68 13.60 20.62
N ARG A 420 -18.73 12.85 20.27
CA ARG A 420 -20.02 12.88 20.95
C ARG A 420 -20.62 11.48 20.95
N ARG A 421 -20.97 10.96 22.13
CA ARG A 421 -21.72 9.71 22.28
C ARG A 421 -23.19 10.04 22.51
N LEU A 422 -24.07 9.51 21.67
CA LEU A 422 -25.52 9.77 21.71
C LEU A 422 -26.28 8.81 22.63
N THR A 423 -25.61 7.74 23.11
CA THR A 423 -26.20 6.76 24.03
C THR A 423 -25.91 7.06 25.49
N ASP A 424 -25.01 7.99 25.81
CA ASP A 424 -24.74 8.42 27.18
C ASP A 424 -25.80 9.44 27.64
N ALA A 425 -26.15 9.45 28.93
CA ALA A 425 -27.02 10.47 29.52
C ALA A 425 -26.41 11.88 29.38
N ASP A 426 -25.07 12.00 29.48
CA ASP A 426 -24.30 13.20 29.12
C ASP A 426 -23.79 13.05 27.68
N ASP A 427 -24.58 13.50 26.71
CA ASP A 427 -24.23 13.52 25.31
C ASP A 427 -23.33 14.72 24.93
N SER A 428 -22.63 15.31 25.87
CA SER A 428 -21.78 16.48 25.69
C SER A 428 -20.69 16.26 24.64
N LYS A 429 -20.39 17.31 23.89
CA LYS A 429 -19.31 17.31 22.90
C LYS A 429 -17.95 17.37 23.62
N LYS A 430 -17.15 16.33 23.44
CA LYS A 430 -15.78 16.24 23.96
C LYS A 430 -14.80 16.62 22.86
N LYS A 431 -13.69 17.27 23.22
CA LYS A 431 -12.65 17.72 22.28
C LYS A 431 -11.29 17.25 22.76
N LYS A 432 -10.48 16.72 21.83
CA LYS A 432 -9.05 16.48 22.02
C LYS A 432 -8.30 17.26 20.95
N LYS A 433 -7.45 18.19 21.37
CA LYS A 433 -6.48 18.88 20.52
C LYS A 433 -5.12 18.25 20.79
N LEU A 434 -4.40 17.91 19.75
CA LEU A 434 -3.01 17.50 19.83
C LEU A 434 -2.14 18.71 19.51
N ASP A 435 -1.08 18.91 20.27
CA ASP A 435 -0.16 20.01 20.07
C ASP A 435 0.55 19.88 18.73
N GLY A 436 0.70 21.02 18.06
CA GLY A 436 1.39 21.09 16.78
C GLY A 436 2.84 20.67 16.94
N GLN A 437 3.31 19.80 16.05
CA GLN A 437 4.70 19.36 16.02
C GLN A 437 5.38 19.91 14.78
N LEU A 438 6.59 20.47 14.97
CA LEU A 438 7.48 20.79 13.87
C LEU A 438 8.18 19.53 13.37
N LEU A 439 8.18 19.35 12.07
CA LEU A 439 8.65 18.13 11.38
C LEU A 439 9.74 18.50 10.36
N PRO A 440 10.97 18.80 10.85
CA PRO A 440 12.07 19.14 9.96
C PRO A 440 12.63 17.89 9.25
N ARG A 441 13.16 18.13 8.06
CA ARG A 441 13.95 17.16 7.27
C ARG A 441 15.13 17.90 6.62
N LEU A 442 16.29 17.27 6.69
CA LEU A 442 17.49 17.67 5.95
C LEU A 442 18.04 16.43 5.25
N ALA A 443 18.31 16.54 3.96
CA ALA A 443 18.88 15.46 3.18
C ALA A 443 19.89 15.97 2.17
N GLY A 444 20.97 15.22 1.97
CA GLY A 444 22.02 15.53 1.01
C GLY A 444 22.31 14.33 0.13
N LEU A 445 22.74 14.59 -1.09
CA LEU A 445 23.19 13.59 -2.03
C LEU A 445 24.45 14.05 -2.72
N PHE A 446 25.39 13.13 -2.91
CA PHE A 446 26.60 13.32 -3.67
C PHE A 446 26.74 12.26 -4.76
N LEU A 447 26.81 12.68 -6.02
CA LEU A 447 27.11 11.81 -7.14
C LEU A 447 28.62 11.56 -7.18
N ILE A 448 29.04 10.37 -6.74
CA ILE A 448 30.43 9.92 -6.81
C ILE A 448 30.86 9.78 -8.28
N SER A 449 29.95 9.25 -9.09
CA SER A 449 30.06 9.18 -10.54
C SER A 449 28.67 9.37 -11.17
N GLU A 450 28.58 9.38 -12.50
CA GLU A 450 27.28 9.46 -13.21
C GLU A 450 26.34 8.29 -12.87
N ASN A 451 26.90 7.20 -12.35
CA ASN A 451 26.18 5.96 -12.09
C ASN A 451 26.14 5.54 -10.61
N ILE A 452 26.78 6.29 -9.71
CA ILE A 452 26.83 5.95 -8.26
C ILE A 452 26.58 7.20 -7.44
N SER A 453 25.64 7.14 -6.51
CA SER A 453 25.38 8.20 -5.56
C SER A 453 25.44 7.71 -4.11
N LEU A 454 25.91 8.60 -3.24
CA LEU A 454 25.81 8.51 -1.78
C LEU A 454 24.79 9.53 -1.30
N TYR A 455 23.91 9.14 -0.38
CA TYR A 455 22.94 10.05 0.23
C TYR A 455 22.85 9.85 1.74
N ALA A 456 22.47 10.91 2.43
CA ALA A 456 22.17 10.87 3.85
C ALA A 456 20.97 11.76 4.17
N SER A 457 20.19 11.39 5.19
CA SER A 457 19.09 12.24 5.66
C SER A 457 18.85 12.13 7.15
N VAL A 458 18.28 13.21 7.71
CA VAL A 458 17.72 13.27 9.06
C VAL A 458 16.32 13.82 8.97
N SER A 459 15.34 13.15 9.57
CA SER A 459 13.94 13.60 9.55
C SER A 459 13.23 13.29 10.86
N LYS A 460 12.29 14.18 11.25
CA LYS A 460 11.40 13.94 12.40
C LYS A 460 10.05 13.45 11.93
N GLY A 461 9.58 12.34 12.50
CA GLY A 461 8.25 11.78 12.31
C GLY A 461 7.30 12.14 13.45
N PHE A 462 6.04 12.17 13.12
CA PHE A 462 4.93 12.39 14.06
C PHE A 462 3.71 11.62 13.54
N SER A 463 3.01 10.91 14.43
CA SER A 463 1.77 10.25 14.07
C SER A 463 0.76 10.36 15.21
N PRO A 464 -0.38 11.04 14.99
CA PRO A 464 -1.46 11.10 15.98
C PRO A 464 -2.12 9.73 16.10
N PRO A 465 -2.78 9.43 17.22
CA PRO A 465 -3.64 8.25 17.31
C PRO A 465 -4.73 8.32 16.24
N ALA A 466 -4.98 7.22 15.55
CA ALA A 466 -6.07 7.10 14.58
C ALA A 466 -7.45 7.04 15.26
N ILE A 467 -8.54 7.29 14.51
CA ILE A 467 -9.91 7.20 15.06
C ILE A 467 -10.16 5.85 15.76
N GLY A 468 -9.75 4.74 15.11
CA GLY A 468 -9.92 3.41 15.69
C GLY A 468 -9.02 3.11 16.90
N GLU A 469 -8.08 3.99 17.25
CA GLU A 469 -7.23 3.89 18.42
C GLU A 469 -7.77 4.75 19.58
N VAL A 470 -8.25 5.97 19.28
CA VAL A 470 -8.91 6.80 20.31
C VAL A 470 -10.30 6.29 20.66
N ARG A 471 -10.93 5.56 19.75
CA ARG A 471 -12.23 4.91 19.93
C ARG A 471 -12.17 3.49 19.38
N PRO A 472 -11.55 2.55 20.13
CA PRO A 472 -11.44 1.15 19.74
C PRO A 472 -12.77 0.38 19.87
N SER A 473 -12.74 -0.92 19.58
CA SER A 473 -13.93 -1.77 19.54
C SER A 473 -14.64 -1.93 20.89
N GLU A 474 -13.94 -1.74 22.01
CA GLU A 474 -14.53 -1.69 23.36
C GLU A 474 -15.49 -0.50 23.56
N GLY A 475 -15.41 0.49 22.68
CA GLY A 475 -16.29 1.66 22.67
C GLY A 475 -15.86 2.82 23.53
N SER A 476 -14.83 2.73 24.36
CA SER A 476 -14.33 3.85 25.17
C SER A 476 -13.65 4.91 24.32
N PHE A 477 -13.70 6.19 24.73
CA PHE A 477 -12.96 7.25 24.08
C PHE A 477 -11.69 7.59 24.88
N HIS A 478 -10.53 7.12 24.40
CA HIS A 478 -9.24 7.27 25.06
C HIS A 478 -8.65 8.66 24.86
N ARG A 479 -8.88 9.56 25.83
CA ARG A 479 -8.38 10.94 25.79
C ARG A 479 -6.87 11.03 26.05
N ASN A 480 -6.31 10.10 26.81
CA ASN A 480 -4.94 10.15 27.30
C ASN A 480 -3.92 9.59 26.31
N LEU A 481 -4.37 8.89 25.25
CA LEU A 481 -3.47 8.33 24.25
C LEU A 481 -2.71 9.45 23.53
N GLN A 482 -1.38 9.45 23.65
CA GLN A 482 -0.48 10.45 23.10
C GLN A 482 -0.06 10.11 21.66
N PRO A 483 0.32 11.10 20.85
CA PRO A 483 0.89 10.85 19.55
C PRO A 483 2.32 10.29 19.66
N GLU A 484 2.70 9.46 18.71
CA GLU A 484 4.08 9.01 18.55
C GLU A 484 4.92 10.07 17.85
N TYR A 485 6.19 10.19 18.21
CA TYR A 485 7.15 11.04 17.50
C TYR A 485 8.58 10.49 17.59
N GLY A 486 9.41 10.81 16.61
CA GLY A 486 10.77 10.31 16.64
C GLY A 486 11.67 10.85 15.55
N TRP A 487 12.97 10.58 15.68
CA TRP A 487 14.00 10.97 14.74
C TRP A 487 14.52 9.78 13.95
N ASN A 488 14.47 9.89 12.63
CA ASN A 488 15.09 8.96 11.69
C ASN A 488 16.39 9.56 11.15
N ARG A 489 17.43 8.75 11.11
CA ARG A 489 18.73 9.05 10.48
C ARG A 489 19.07 7.93 9.55
N GLU A 490 19.43 8.25 8.32
CA GLU A 490 19.76 7.23 7.33
C GLU A 490 20.92 7.67 6.45
N ILE A 491 21.65 6.68 5.96
CA ILE A 491 22.70 6.82 4.95
C ILE A 491 22.55 5.69 3.95
N GLY A 492 22.74 5.97 2.69
CA GLY A 492 22.64 4.95 1.66
C GLY A 492 23.53 5.23 0.47
N VAL A 493 23.89 4.15 -0.20
CA VAL A 493 24.61 4.16 -1.47
C VAL A 493 23.78 3.39 -2.50
N ARG A 494 23.66 3.95 -3.69
CA ARG A 494 23.00 3.30 -4.81
C ARG A 494 23.75 3.52 -6.10
N GLY A 495 23.54 2.61 -7.03
CA GLY A 495 24.23 2.74 -8.31
C GLY A 495 23.81 1.76 -9.35
N ARG A 496 24.35 2.01 -10.55
CA ARG A 496 24.34 1.12 -11.72
C ARG A 496 25.77 0.89 -12.15
N THR A 497 26.16 -0.36 -12.29
CA THR A 497 27.54 -0.75 -12.64
C THR A 497 27.53 -1.87 -13.67
N LEU A 498 28.71 -2.35 -14.08
CA LEU A 498 28.86 -3.43 -15.07
C LEU A 498 28.10 -3.13 -16.38
N ALA A 499 28.35 -1.96 -16.97
CA ALA A 499 27.67 -1.49 -18.18
C ALA A 499 26.14 -1.48 -18.02
N ASN A 500 25.64 -0.97 -16.86
CA ASN A 500 24.23 -0.91 -16.49
C ASN A 500 23.54 -2.27 -16.29
N ARG A 501 24.30 -3.35 -16.14
CA ARG A 501 23.74 -4.69 -15.88
C ARG A 501 23.43 -4.93 -14.40
N LEU A 502 24.15 -4.28 -13.48
CA LEU A 502 23.91 -4.38 -12.05
C LEU A 502 23.35 -3.06 -11.52
N GLN A 503 22.16 -3.11 -10.96
CA GLN A 503 21.57 -2.03 -10.15
C GLN A 503 21.56 -2.46 -8.70
N PHE A 504 21.92 -1.55 -7.79
CA PHE A 504 21.88 -1.81 -6.35
C PHE A 504 21.47 -0.57 -5.54
N ASP A 505 20.89 -0.80 -4.36
CA ASP A 505 20.60 0.21 -3.34
C ASP A 505 20.83 -0.42 -1.96
N ILE A 506 21.68 0.19 -1.15
CA ILE A 506 22.00 -0.24 0.21
C ILE A 506 21.76 0.93 1.14
N THR A 507 20.90 0.76 2.13
CA THR A 507 20.54 1.78 3.11
C THR A 507 20.73 1.25 4.52
N ALA A 508 21.44 1.99 5.37
CA ALA A 508 21.45 1.79 6.82
C ALA A 508 20.67 2.93 7.48
N TYR A 509 19.87 2.60 8.50
CA TYR A 509 19.06 3.59 9.19
C TYR A 509 18.96 3.30 10.69
N ARG A 510 18.62 4.37 11.44
CA ARG A 510 18.25 4.29 12.84
C ARG A 510 17.07 5.24 13.09
N PHE A 511 15.95 4.67 13.55
CA PHE A 511 14.78 5.40 13.97
C PHE A 511 14.53 5.22 15.46
N ARG A 512 14.51 6.32 16.21
CA ARG A 512 14.17 6.34 17.63
C ARG A 512 12.80 6.96 17.79
N LEU A 513 11.80 6.14 18.18
CA LEU A 513 10.42 6.52 18.35
C LEU A 513 10.10 6.58 19.84
N ASN A 514 9.40 7.65 20.26
CA ASN A 514 8.89 7.84 21.60
C ASN A 514 7.36 7.71 21.60
N ASP A 515 6.79 7.39 22.75
CA ASP A 515 5.33 7.23 22.96
C ASP A 515 4.68 6.28 21.95
N ALA A 516 5.38 5.20 21.61
CA ALA A 516 4.91 4.21 20.65
C ALA A 516 3.52 3.68 21.06
N ILE A 517 2.57 3.71 20.13
CA ILE A 517 1.23 3.17 20.37
C ILE A 517 1.23 1.68 20.11
N VAL A 518 0.79 0.90 21.09
CA VAL A 518 0.78 -0.56 21.03
C VAL A 518 -0.66 -1.06 21.21
N ARG A 519 -1.02 -2.04 20.39
CA ARG A 519 -2.30 -2.74 20.48
C ARG A 519 -2.29 -3.74 21.63
N ARG A 520 -3.43 -3.84 22.31
CA ARG A 520 -3.76 -4.84 23.32
C ARG A 520 -5.11 -5.48 23.02
N ILE A 521 -5.33 -6.67 23.55
CA ILE A 521 -6.64 -7.34 23.54
C ILE A 521 -6.92 -7.77 24.96
N ASP A 522 -8.10 -7.39 25.47
CA ASP A 522 -8.58 -7.79 26.79
C ASP A 522 -9.19 -9.21 26.80
N SER A 523 -9.65 -9.65 27.97
CA SER A 523 -10.27 -10.97 28.16
C SER A 523 -11.61 -11.12 27.44
N ALA A 524 -12.28 -10.00 27.13
CA ALA A 524 -13.51 -9.98 26.32
C ALA A 524 -13.26 -9.94 24.81
N ASP A 525 -11.99 -10.09 24.38
CA ASP A 525 -11.56 -9.97 22.96
C ASP A 525 -11.73 -8.56 22.37
N ALA A 526 -11.86 -7.56 23.19
CA ALA A 526 -11.94 -6.18 22.75
C ALA A 526 -10.55 -5.56 22.61
N GLU A 527 -10.34 -4.85 21.50
CA GLU A 527 -9.09 -4.15 21.25
C GLU A 527 -9.05 -2.80 21.96
N TYR A 528 -7.90 -2.49 22.54
CA TYR A 528 -7.59 -1.16 23.07
C TYR A 528 -6.13 -0.81 22.80
N PHE A 529 -5.74 0.45 23.02
CA PHE A 529 -4.42 0.95 22.68
C PHE A 529 -3.81 1.73 23.85
N VAL A 530 -2.52 1.57 24.02
CA VAL A 530 -1.74 2.25 25.06
C VAL A 530 -0.44 2.80 24.46
N ASN A 531 0.12 3.85 25.07
CA ASN A 531 1.49 4.25 24.76
C ASN A 531 2.44 3.35 25.54
N ALA A 532 3.41 2.77 24.84
CA ALA A 532 4.38 1.82 25.33
C ALA A 532 5.78 2.43 25.25
N GLY A 533 6.13 3.37 26.10
CA GLY A 533 7.47 3.97 26.13
C GLY A 533 7.99 4.32 24.73
N GLY A 534 9.15 3.81 24.37
CA GLY A 534 9.76 4.05 23.07
C GLY A 534 10.23 2.79 22.35
N THR A 535 10.75 2.99 21.13
CA THR A 535 11.43 1.94 20.37
C THR A 535 12.73 2.46 19.77
N ASN A 536 13.74 1.59 19.67
CA ASN A 536 14.96 1.84 18.94
C ASN A 536 15.04 0.86 17.77
N GLN A 537 14.91 1.38 16.55
CA GLN A 537 14.82 0.60 15.32
C GLN A 537 16.07 0.87 14.48
N LYS A 538 16.94 -0.12 14.34
CA LYS A 538 18.12 -0.06 13.49
C LYS A 538 17.99 -1.12 12.42
N GLY A 539 18.31 -0.79 11.17
CA GLY A 539 18.23 -1.75 10.10
C GLY A 539 19.16 -1.47 8.95
N ILE A 540 19.37 -2.53 8.18
CA ILE A 540 20.06 -2.48 6.89
C ILE A 540 19.12 -3.07 5.85
N GLU A 541 18.91 -2.33 4.77
CA GLU A 541 18.09 -2.69 3.63
C GLU A 541 18.96 -2.74 2.39
N THR A 542 18.90 -3.84 1.65
CA THR A 542 19.70 -4.03 0.44
C THR A 542 18.78 -4.52 -0.68
N PHE A 543 18.91 -3.94 -1.86
CA PHE A 543 18.30 -4.40 -3.09
C PHE A 543 19.37 -4.51 -4.17
N ALA A 544 19.30 -5.57 -4.98
CA ALA A 544 20.13 -5.73 -6.16
C ALA A 544 19.34 -6.41 -7.28
N GLU A 545 19.54 -5.93 -8.52
CA GLU A 545 19.05 -6.57 -9.74
C GLU A 545 20.22 -6.70 -10.72
N TYR A 546 20.40 -7.90 -11.26
CA TYR A 546 21.45 -8.20 -12.22
C TYR A 546 20.89 -8.78 -13.52
N VAL A 547 21.19 -8.15 -14.65
CA VAL A 547 20.83 -8.62 -15.98
C VAL A 547 21.90 -9.58 -16.49
N LEU A 548 21.60 -10.88 -16.48
CA LEU A 548 22.45 -11.95 -16.95
C LEU A 548 22.54 -11.95 -18.48
N VAL A 549 21.38 -11.89 -19.12
CA VAL A 549 21.24 -11.92 -20.58
C VAL A 549 20.30 -10.82 -21.02
N GLN A 550 20.67 -10.12 -22.08
CA GLN A 550 19.83 -9.17 -22.78
C GLN A 550 20.25 -9.21 -24.26
N ASN A 551 19.49 -9.95 -25.04
CA ASN A 551 19.80 -10.19 -26.46
C ASN A 551 18.50 -10.43 -27.21
N THR A 552 18.19 -9.55 -28.16
CA THR A 552 16.95 -9.63 -28.94
C THR A 552 16.94 -10.76 -29.98
N THR A 553 18.12 -11.24 -30.41
CA THR A 553 18.28 -12.26 -31.47
C THR A 553 18.50 -13.68 -30.92
N ALA A 554 19.01 -13.82 -29.71
CA ALA A 554 19.25 -15.12 -29.10
C ALA A 554 17.92 -15.82 -28.67
N PHE A 555 17.96 -17.14 -28.48
CA PHE A 555 16.82 -17.90 -27.96
C PHE A 555 16.35 -17.37 -26.61
N ILE A 556 17.27 -17.16 -25.68
CA ILE A 556 17.01 -16.45 -24.43
C ILE A 556 17.14 -14.95 -24.71
N LYS A 557 15.98 -14.26 -24.75
CA LYS A 557 15.91 -12.82 -25.00
C LYS A 557 16.38 -12.02 -23.78
N SER A 558 15.98 -12.44 -22.58
CA SER A 558 16.36 -11.81 -21.31
C SER A 558 16.44 -12.82 -20.19
N ALA A 559 17.38 -12.62 -19.28
CA ALA A 559 17.46 -13.31 -18.01
C ALA A 559 17.91 -12.32 -16.93
N LYS A 560 17.22 -12.31 -15.77
CA LYS A 560 17.48 -11.39 -14.68
C LYS A 560 17.46 -12.12 -13.32
N LEU A 561 18.36 -11.71 -12.44
CA LEU A 561 18.36 -12.10 -11.03
C LEU A 561 18.01 -10.88 -10.18
N ARG A 562 17.21 -11.08 -9.15
CA ARG A 562 16.86 -10.07 -8.15
C ARG A 562 17.14 -10.61 -6.75
N ALA A 563 17.59 -9.74 -5.87
CA ALA A 563 17.77 -10.05 -4.45
C ALA A 563 17.44 -8.83 -3.60
N SER A 564 16.79 -9.06 -2.47
CA SER A 564 16.60 -8.06 -1.44
C SER A 564 16.83 -8.67 -0.06
N ILE A 565 17.44 -7.89 0.84
CA ILE A 565 17.73 -8.29 2.21
C ILE A 565 17.30 -7.17 3.14
N THR A 566 16.60 -7.52 4.21
CA THR A 566 16.26 -6.64 5.32
C THR A 566 16.79 -7.26 6.60
N LEU A 567 17.65 -6.53 7.30
CA LEU A 567 18.16 -6.88 8.63
C LEU A 567 17.60 -5.87 9.63
N ASN A 568 16.91 -6.34 10.67
CA ASN A 568 16.28 -5.52 11.69
C ASN A 568 16.84 -5.84 13.07
N ASP A 569 17.32 -4.82 13.77
CA ASP A 569 17.67 -4.83 15.19
C ASP A 569 16.76 -3.82 15.90
N PHE A 570 15.54 -4.25 16.20
CA PHE A 570 14.49 -3.42 16.78
C PHE A 570 14.16 -3.88 18.18
N SER A 571 14.17 -2.94 19.12
CA SER A 571 13.87 -3.21 20.53
C SER A 571 12.97 -2.13 21.13
N PHE A 572 12.26 -2.50 22.20
CA PHE A 572 11.57 -1.54 23.05
C PHE A 572 12.58 -0.77 23.90
N THR A 573 12.25 0.48 24.24
CA THR A 573 12.97 1.32 25.20
C THR A 573 11.97 1.95 26.17
N ASP A 574 12.37 2.04 27.45
CA ASP A 574 11.56 2.68 28.50
C ASP A 574 10.12 2.13 28.59
N TYR A 575 9.97 0.80 28.47
CA TYR A 575 8.67 0.14 28.40
C TYR A 575 8.38 -0.67 29.66
N MET A 576 7.51 -0.14 30.49
CA MET A 576 6.98 -0.79 31.70
C MET A 576 5.46 -1.01 31.57
N ILE A 577 4.98 -2.17 31.98
CA ILE A 577 3.55 -2.47 32.15
C ILE A 577 3.40 -3.06 33.54
N ASP A 578 2.67 -2.37 34.38
CA ASP A 578 2.61 -2.65 35.80
C ASP A 578 4.05 -2.77 36.37
N ASP A 579 4.41 -3.85 37.03
CA ASP A 579 5.76 -4.09 37.57
C ASP A 579 6.70 -4.82 36.60
N LYS A 580 6.29 -5.06 35.33
CA LYS A 580 7.10 -5.79 34.35
C LYS A 580 7.82 -4.85 33.40
N ASN A 581 9.15 -5.01 33.33
CA ASN A 581 9.99 -4.28 32.39
C ASN A 581 10.16 -5.06 31.08
N TYR A 582 9.74 -4.46 29.96
CA TYR A 582 9.90 -4.99 28.62
C TYR A 582 10.99 -4.28 27.81
N SER A 583 11.69 -3.31 28.43
CA SER A 583 12.79 -2.60 27.77
C SER A 583 13.90 -3.57 27.37
N GLY A 584 14.39 -3.45 26.15
CA GLY A 584 15.39 -4.34 25.57
C GLY A 584 14.82 -5.56 24.84
N ASN A 585 13.53 -5.90 25.02
CA ASN A 585 12.90 -6.98 24.26
C ASN A 585 12.80 -6.62 22.77
N ASP A 586 12.86 -7.64 21.92
CA ASP A 586 12.66 -7.51 20.48
C ASP A 586 11.25 -6.94 20.17
N LEU A 587 11.18 -6.07 19.18
CA LEU A 587 9.92 -5.43 18.79
C LEU A 587 8.91 -6.46 18.26
N THR A 588 7.74 -6.50 18.84
CA THR A 588 6.67 -7.45 18.53
C THR A 588 6.23 -7.33 17.07
N GLY A 589 6.07 -8.47 16.40
CA GLY A 589 5.62 -8.55 15.01
C GLY A 589 6.70 -8.26 13.95
N VAL A 590 7.96 -8.10 14.36
CA VAL A 590 9.07 -7.80 13.44
C VAL A 590 10.03 -8.98 13.35
N ALA A 591 10.26 -9.48 12.14
CA ALA A 591 11.30 -10.48 11.87
C ALA A 591 12.67 -9.82 11.80
N LYS A 592 13.69 -10.45 12.42
CA LYS A 592 15.09 -9.94 12.40
C LYS A 592 15.69 -9.97 11.00
N THR A 593 15.34 -11.00 10.22
CA THR A 593 15.87 -11.18 8.87
C THR A 593 14.76 -11.53 7.91
N ILE A 594 14.68 -10.79 6.82
CA ILE A 594 13.83 -11.10 5.66
C ILE A 594 14.73 -11.00 4.44
N TRP A 595 14.70 -12.01 3.58
CA TRP A 595 15.34 -11.91 2.29
C TRP A 595 14.44 -12.49 1.21
N ALA A 596 14.45 -11.87 0.04
CA ALA A 596 13.75 -12.33 -1.13
C ALA A 596 14.70 -12.39 -2.31
N GLY A 597 14.52 -13.40 -3.16
CA GLY A 597 15.25 -13.56 -4.39
C GLY A 597 14.32 -13.95 -5.51
N GLY A 598 14.66 -13.62 -6.74
CA GLY A 598 13.84 -13.96 -7.91
C GLY A 598 14.69 -14.15 -9.16
N PHE A 599 14.21 -15.01 -10.03
CA PHE A 599 14.79 -15.27 -11.33
C PHE A 599 13.71 -15.11 -12.38
N ASP A 600 13.99 -14.30 -13.40
CA ASP A 600 13.12 -14.06 -14.55
C ASP A 600 13.86 -14.45 -15.82
N ILE A 601 13.19 -15.20 -16.69
CA ILE A 601 13.70 -15.55 -18.02
C ILE A 601 12.59 -15.38 -19.05
N ALA A 602 12.94 -14.84 -20.21
CA ALA A 602 12.04 -14.75 -21.36
C ALA A 602 12.76 -15.15 -22.64
N THR A 603 12.04 -15.86 -23.51
CA THR A 603 12.54 -16.36 -24.79
C THR A 603 12.00 -15.52 -25.96
N ARG A 604 12.64 -15.62 -27.11
CA ARG A 604 12.17 -14.98 -28.36
C ARG A 604 10.85 -15.54 -28.89
N TRP A 605 10.44 -16.72 -28.41
CA TRP A 605 9.17 -17.35 -28.78
C TRP A 605 8.01 -16.90 -27.92
N GLY A 606 8.29 -16.00 -26.93
CA GLY A 606 7.28 -15.47 -26.01
C GLY A 606 7.08 -16.32 -24.75
N LEU A 607 7.77 -17.44 -24.58
CA LEU A 607 7.76 -18.19 -23.33
C LEU A 607 8.53 -17.40 -22.25
N TYR A 608 7.99 -17.35 -21.04
CA TYR A 608 8.65 -16.73 -19.89
C TYR A 608 8.42 -17.52 -18.60
N LEU A 609 9.36 -17.40 -17.69
CA LEU A 609 9.29 -17.91 -16.33
C LEU A 609 9.68 -16.79 -15.36
N ASN A 610 8.83 -16.54 -14.36
CA ASN A 610 9.12 -15.66 -13.22
C ASN A 610 9.08 -16.49 -11.94
N THR A 611 10.09 -16.33 -11.09
CA THR A 611 10.13 -16.99 -9.78
C THR A 611 10.40 -15.97 -8.69
N SER A 612 9.93 -16.26 -7.48
CA SER A 612 10.30 -15.51 -6.28
C SER A 612 10.39 -16.46 -5.09
N PHE A 613 11.49 -16.36 -4.38
CA PHE A 613 11.70 -17.04 -3.11
C PHE A 613 11.78 -15.99 -2.01
N THR A 614 11.10 -16.22 -0.89
CA THR A 614 11.14 -15.34 0.29
C THR A 614 11.38 -16.17 1.53
N HIS A 615 12.36 -15.77 2.33
CA HIS A 615 12.60 -16.26 3.68
C HIS A 615 12.21 -15.19 4.70
N THR A 616 11.49 -15.59 5.74
CA THR A 616 11.20 -14.75 6.91
C THR A 616 11.64 -15.50 8.15
N SER A 617 12.54 -14.90 8.95
CA SER A 617 12.98 -15.49 10.22
C SER A 617 11.83 -15.51 11.24
N LYS A 618 12.00 -16.25 12.34
CA LYS A 618 11.05 -16.21 13.46
C LYS A 618 10.82 -14.78 13.92
N LEU A 619 9.61 -14.47 14.40
CA LEU A 619 9.26 -13.15 14.90
C LEU A 619 8.47 -13.24 16.22
N PRO A 620 8.68 -12.31 17.18
CA PRO A 620 7.98 -12.31 18.45
C PRO A 620 6.51 -11.95 18.27
N LEU A 621 5.61 -12.62 18.99
CA LEU A 621 4.17 -12.46 18.90
C LEU A 621 3.59 -11.66 20.06
N ASN A 622 4.37 -11.46 21.12
CA ASN A 622 4.01 -10.63 22.26
C ASN A 622 5.22 -9.84 22.78
N ASP A 623 4.95 -8.76 23.53
CA ASP A 623 5.98 -7.85 24.00
C ASP A 623 6.93 -8.47 25.03
N GLY A 624 6.50 -9.54 25.68
CA GLY A 624 7.34 -10.33 26.59
C GLY A 624 8.30 -11.27 25.88
N ASN A 625 8.25 -11.38 24.55
CA ASN A 625 9.03 -12.30 23.72
C ASN A 625 8.95 -13.77 24.17
N THR A 626 7.83 -14.17 24.75
CA THR A 626 7.60 -15.54 25.21
C THR A 626 7.03 -16.46 24.14
N PHE A 627 6.40 -15.88 23.11
CA PHE A 627 5.83 -16.60 21.96
C PHE A 627 6.43 -16.07 20.65
N TYR A 628 6.71 -16.98 19.73
CA TYR A 628 7.28 -16.67 18.41
C TYR A 628 6.51 -17.39 17.31
N ALA A 629 6.27 -16.71 16.19
CA ALA A 629 5.92 -17.38 14.95
C ALA A 629 7.17 -18.05 14.37
N PRO A 630 7.07 -19.30 13.90
CA PRO A 630 8.17 -19.99 13.24
C PRO A 630 8.65 -19.25 11.99
N SER A 631 9.93 -19.45 11.63
CA SER A 631 10.45 -19.04 10.32
C SER A 631 9.80 -19.84 9.19
N TYR A 632 9.72 -19.24 8.01
CA TYR A 632 9.17 -19.90 6.84
C TYR A 632 9.84 -19.48 5.54
N ASN A 633 9.70 -20.34 4.52
CA ASN A 633 10.22 -20.15 3.17
C ASN A 633 9.09 -20.30 2.16
N ILE A 634 8.91 -19.34 1.28
CA ILE A 634 7.87 -19.34 0.27
C ILE A 634 8.51 -19.25 -1.11
N LEU A 635 8.15 -20.20 -1.99
CA LEU A 635 8.52 -20.17 -3.39
C LEU A 635 7.26 -19.96 -4.23
N LEU A 636 7.28 -18.93 -5.06
CA LEU A 636 6.27 -18.60 -6.05
C LEU A 636 6.85 -18.83 -7.45
N GLY A 637 6.00 -19.23 -8.39
CA GLY A 637 6.38 -19.39 -9.78
C GLY A 637 5.24 -19.06 -10.73
N ARG A 638 5.55 -18.43 -11.87
CA ARG A 638 4.62 -18.21 -12.98
C ARG A 638 5.33 -18.54 -14.29
N LEU A 639 4.74 -19.44 -15.05
CA LEU A 639 5.11 -19.77 -16.41
C LEU A 639 4.06 -19.23 -17.36
N GLY A 640 4.46 -18.60 -18.45
CA GLY A 640 3.51 -18.09 -19.43
C GLY A 640 4.10 -18.01 -20.84
N TRP A 641 3.18 -17.74 -21.76
CA TRP A 641 3.46 -17.50 -23.15
C TRP A 641 2.71 -16.28 -23.64
N LYS A 642 3.44 -15.33 -24.22
CA LYS A 642 2.91 -14.08 -24.75
C LYS A 642 3.27 -13.96 -26.22
N LYS A 643 2.28 -13.70 -27.07
CA LYS A 643 2.48 -13.52 -28.50
C LYS A 643 1.71 -12.30 -29.02
N GLN A 644 2.41 -11.50 -29.80
CA GLN A 644 1.82 -10.39 -30.55
C GLN A 644 1.38 -10.90 -31.92
N PHE A 645 0.15 -10.60 -32.28
CA PHE A 645 -0.41 -10.74 -33.60
C PHE A 645 -0.59 -9.35 -34.24
N ASN A 646 -0.96 -9.28 -35.50
CA ASN A 646 -1.09 -7.98 -36.16
C ASN A 646 -2.07 -7.02 -35.50
N ALA A 647 -3.22 -7.52 -35.03
CA ALA A 647 -4.30 -6.69 -34.48
C ALA A 647 -4.47 -6.86 -32.96
N PHE A 648 -3.86 -7.85 -32.33
CA PHE A 648 -4.05 -8.15 -30.92
C PHE A 648 -2.85 -8.89 -30.33
N SER A 649 -2.74 -8.88 -29.02
CA SER A 649 -1.81 -9.74 -28.28
C SER A 649 -2.55 -10.71 -27.38
N VAL A 650 -1.98 -11.89 -27.20
CA VAL A 650 -2.49 -12.93 -26.30
C VAL A 650 -1.40 -13.32 -25.32
N GLU A 651 -1.74 -13.44 -24.05
CA GLU A 651 -0.89 -14.01 -23.01
C GLU A 651 -1.67 -15.11 -22.28
N LEU A 652 -1.09 -16.31 -22.28
CA LEU A 652 -1.56 -17.47 -21.49
C LEU A 652 -0.55 -17.72 -20.39
N PHE A 653 -1.02 -18.00 -19.18
CA PHE A 653 -0.14 -18.29 -18.06
C PHE A 653 -0.73 -19.25 -17.04
N THR A 654 0.17 -19.92 -16.32
CA THR A 654 -0.15 -20.70 -15.13
C THR A 654 0.88 -20.39 -14.04
N GLY A 655 0.50 -20.57 -12.79
CA GLY A 655 1.39 -20.30 -11.68
C GLY A 655 1.10 -21.15 -10.46
N VAL A 656 2.07 -21.16 -9.56
CA VAL A 656 2.01 -21.83 -8.26
C VAL A 656 2.43 -20.89 -7.16
N ASP A 657 1.60 -20.79 -6.13
CA ASP A 657 1.95 -20.11 -4.88
C ASP A 657 2.31 -21.14 -3.82
N ASN A 658 3.26 -20.80 -2.94
CA ASN A 658 3.78 -21.67 -1.90
C ASN A 658 4.14 -23.07 -2.43
N ALA A 659 4.96 -23.13 -3.49
CA ALA A 659 5.39 -24.37 -4.14
C ALA A 659 6.04 -25.37 -3.17
N LEU A 660 6.65 -24.88 -2.08
CA LEU A 660 7.27 -25.67 -1.02
C LEU A 660 6.23 -26.29 -0.06
N ASN A 661 4.95 -25.96 -0.21
CA ASN A 661 3.83 -26.48 0.60
C ASN A 661 3.99 -26.23 2.12
N GLN A 662 4.60 -25.11 2.49
CA GLN A 662 4.83 -24.76 3.89
C GLN A 662 3.53 -24.40 4.62
N LEU A 663 3.40 -24.84 5.87
CA LEU A 663 2.41 -24.32 6.80
C LEU A 663 3.01 -23.09 7.49
N TYR A 664 2.40 -21.93 7.28
CA TYR A 664 2.86 -20.66 7.85
C TYR A 664 1.70 -19.71 8.14
N SER A 665 1.95 -18.71 8.95
CA SER A 665 1.01 -17.63 9.24
C SER A 665 1.50 -16.35 8.57
N LEU A 666 0.67 -15.75 7.72
CA LEU A 666 1.02 -14.57 6.96
C LEU A 666 0.61 -13.26 7.65
N GLY A 667 -0.33 -13.31 8.59
CA GLY A 667 -0.80 -12.15 9.34
C GLY A 667 -1.04 -12.51 10.80
N ASN A 668 -0.03 -12.32 11.66
CA ASN A 668 -0.14 -12.71 13.06
C ASN A 668 -0.88 -11.66 13.89
N ASP A 669 -1.73 -12.10 14.80
CA ASP A 669 -2.40 -11.24 15.77
C ASP A 669 -1.48 -11.03 16.99
N VAL A 670 -0.74 -9.92 16.99
CA VAL A 670 0.21 -9.60 18.07
C VAL A 670 -0.51 -9.29 19.37
N ASN A 671 0.08 -9.68 20.51
CA ASN A 671 -0.48 -9.51 21.87
C ASN A 671 -1.91 -10.07 22.01
N ALA A 672 -2.24 -11.15 21.30
CA ALA A 672 -3.58 -11.72 21.29
C ALA A 672 -3.88 -12.49 22.59
N PHE A 673 -5.07 -12.32 23.12
CA PHE A 673 -5.55 -13.08 24.27
C PHE A 673 -5.72 -14.57 23.92
N GLY A 674 -5.40 -15.46 24.86
CA GLY A 674 -5.54 -16.91 24.67
C GLY A 674 -4.56 -17.50 23.63
N ASN A 675 -3.44 -16.83 23.37
CA ASN A 675 -2.40 -17.25 22.43
C ASN A 675 -2.89 -17.48 20.99
N ARG A 676 -4.00 -16.81 20.58
CA ARG A 676 -4.58 -16.92 19.24
C ARG A 676 -3.86 -16.01 18.24
N TYR A 677 -2.59 -16.26 18.07
CA TYR A 677 -1.70 -15.43 17.26
C TYR A 677 -1.73 -15.71 15.77
N TYR A 678 -2.16 -16.91 15.35
CA TYR A 678 -1.88 -17.43 14.01
C TYR A 678 -3.06 -17.29 13.06
N ASN A 679 -2.82 -16.76 11.87
CA ASN A 679 -3.73 -16.77 10.74
C ASN A 679 -3.08 -17.58 9.61
N PRO A 680 -3.34 -18.91 9.52
CA PRO A 680 -2.74 -19.77 8.52
C PRO A 680 -3.01 -19.30 7.10
N ALA A 681 -1.94 -19.15 6.32
CA ALA A 681 -1.98 -18.84 4.90
C ALA A 681 -2.22 -20.10 4.06
N PRO A 682 -2.63 -19.97 2.79
CA PRO A 682 -2.80 -21.10 1.89
C PRO A 682 -1.53 -21.95 1.78
N LYS A 683 -1.68 -23.26 1.83
CA LYS A 683 -0.66 -24.20 1.38
C LYS A 683 -0.49 -24.07 -0.14
N ARG A 684 0.30 -24.95 -0.78
CA ARG A 684 0.49 -24.95 -2.24
C ARG A 684 -0.85 -24.83 -2.96
N ASN A 685 -0.94 -23.85 -3.84
CA ASN A 685 -2.12 -23.57 -4.64
C ASN A 685 -1.73 -23.12 -6.05
N TYR A 686 -2.66 -23.20 -6.98
CA TYR A 686 -2.42 -22.99 -8.40
C TYR A 686 -3.40 -21.98 -8.96
N TYR A 687 -2.94 -21.26 -9.98
CA TYR A 687 -3.77 -20.32 -10.74
C TYR A 687 -3.36 -20.33 -12.20
N GLY A 688 -4.21 -19.82 -13.06
CA GLY A 688 -3.92 -19.63 -14.47
C GLY A 688 -4.86 -18.62 -15.08
N GLY A 689 -4.52 -18.12 -16.26
CA GLY A 689 -5.34 -17.09 -16.88
C GLY A 689 -4.97 -16.79 -18.31
N LEU A 690 -5.82 -15.96 -18.88
CA LEU A 690 -5.74 -15.42 -20.24
C LEU A 690 -5.82 -13.91 -20.20
N ILE A 691 -4.95 -13.25 -20.98
CA ILE A 691 -5.00 -11.81 -21.25
C ILE A 691 -5.07 -11.61 -22.76
N VAL A 692 -6.03 -10.79 -23.20
CA VAL A 692 -6.15 -10.35 -24.60
C VAL A 692 -6.10 -8.83 -24.62
N THR A 693 -5.28 -8.26 -25.50
CA THR A 693 -5.19 -6.82 -25.71
C THR A 693 -5.38 -6.51 -27.21
N LEU A 694 -6.33 -5.61 -27.49
CA LEU A 694 -6.72 -5.14 -28.82
C LEU A 694 -6.26 -3.71 -29.02
#